data_8510885832ca635bafc1508b64299571
#
_entry.id   8510885832ca635bafc1508b64299571
#
_cell.length_a   1.000
_cell.length_b   1.000
_cell.length_c   1.000
_cell.angle_alpha   90.00
_cell.angle_beta   90.00
_cell.angle_gamma   90.00
#
_symmetry.space_group_name_H-M   'P 1'
#
loop_
_entity.id
_entity.type
_entity.pdbx_description
1 polymer ?
#
loop_
_entity_poly.entity_id
_entity_poly.type
_entity_poly.pdbx_seq_one_letter_code
_entity_poly.pdbx_strand_id
1 'polypeptide(L)'
;MPYLEGIIDRQGLIAYWPFDEASGFATEDAASGVRDDIAFALRKGRYQAPVEPLRQKGVAGECLLFDGYSTYLKRAASAIPAPREALTIAAWAAPRTYGRGEDDRLAPIVNQHDREAARGYAFGLLRGGGWSLQLGVGGVWRDLRCTGRPIPLGAWSFVAATYDRSTGDMKLYLNGEAVASRTLADAAAIDPYDGEFLVGRNNRPTVLAEAFPLNHYDGWLDELAVFERALTAEEIGAAYRATLERHGGSPPQAPTEDFLAVRRQRRSDRHRPTFHLSPPAHWMNEPHAPLYFNGQYHLFYQYNPQGPFWNHIHWGHWTSEDLAHWRDLPPALSPDAPFDADGIWSGGACLDADGTPVLFYTAGDFSSFPTQSVALARSLYPADGDNDLKRWAKHPAPVVRQREGQGLYGEFRDPFVWEEDGVWYMLVGGGTAEPARGGTAFVYTSSGDLTEWSYRGELFVSDYAKYPYLGTMWELPVLLPLPIREDGSYRPSGKHILLVCPWGEGAKVEVNYWIGAWDRRVCRFVPDQEEPGLMDVGDFHFTGPSGMRDPRTGRTLLFTIAQGERTPEIDYDCGWSHGAGLPVSLWLRPDGRLGFEPIEELRRLRGRKLVEARGNLEDANAALSGVRGDALEIRLTFEGVRAARYGLAVRRTPDGEEETLLRYDRERERLEVDRERSTRDPAERIGGVQGGGFRLEGETLRLTAYVDRSMIECYANERIGLTTRTYPSRGDADGLRLWADGPIDAVRIDIWEMTPAFTDQRLPARGNQEP
;
A
#
# COMPACT_ATOMS: atom_id res chain seq x y z
N MET A 1 29.68 -18.29 -18.95
CA MET A 1 30.55 -18.68 -17.80
C MET A 1 30.20 -17.76 -16.66
N PRO A 2 30.02 -18.29 -15.46
CA PRO A 2 29.75 -17.46 -14.31
C PRO A 2 30.82 -16.39 -14.11
N TYR A 3 30.42 -15.20 -13.74
CA TYR A 3 31.22 -13.98 -13.81
C TYR A 3 32.44 -13.97 -12.87
N LEU A 4 32.28 -14.46 -11.63
CA LEU A 4 33.40 -14.55 -10.67
C LEU A 4 34.44 -15.60 -11.10
N GLU A 5 34.09 -16.50 -12.05
CA GLU A 5 35.04 -17.40 -12.66
C GLU A 5 36.13 -16.66 -13.48
N GLY A 6 37.31 -16.66 -12.99
CA GLY A 6 38.45 -15.97 -13.60
C GLY A 6 38.90 -14.67 -12.92
N ILE A 7 38.15 -14.23 -11.89
CA ILE A 7 38.52 -13.08 -11.06
C ILE A 7 38.97 -13.52 -9.67
N ILE A 8 38.25 -14.46 -9.05
CA ILE A 8 38.57 -15.04 -7.74
C ILE A 8 38.94 -16.52 -7.93
N ASP A 9 39.99 -16.97 -7.26
CA ASP A 9 40.35 -18.39 -7.22
C ASP A 9 39.23 -19.18 -6.55
N ARG A 10 38.76 -20.26 -7.20
CA ARG A 10 37.71 -21.16 -6.71
C ARG A 10 38.11 -21.97 -5.47
N GLN A 11 39.35 -21.90 -5.01
CA GLN A 11 39.77 -22.59 -3.81
C GLN A 11 38.91 -22.21 -2.63
N GLY A 12 38.25 -23.20 -1.99
CA GLY A 12 37.37 -23.01 -0.87
C GLY A 12 35.96 -22.44 -1.22
N LEU A 13 35.62 -22.35 -2.51
CA LEU A 13 34.25 -21.99 -2.93
C LEU A 13 33.30 -23.15 -2.64
N ILE A 14 32.31 -22.93 -1.80
CA ILE A 14 31.33 -23.96 -1.36
C ILE A 14 29.95 -23.80 -1.98
N ALA A 15 29.59 -22.59 -2.42
CA ALA A 15 28.36 -22.33 -3.15
C ALA A 15 28.45 -21.05 -3.98
N TYR A 16 27.81 -21.04 -5.16
CA TYR A 16 27.80 -19.89 -6.05
C TYR A 16 26.53 -19.84 -6.91
N TRP A 17 25.69 -18.83 -6.71
CA TRP A 17 24.51 -18.58 -7.52
C TRP A 17 24.67 -17.34 -8.37
N PRO A 18 24.87 -17.47 -9.70
CA PRO A 18 24.88 -16.35 -10.63
C PRO A 18 23.47 -15.82 -10.92
N PHE A 19 22.41 -16.58 -10.64
CA PHE A 19 21.00 -16.26 -10.93
C PHE A 19 20.66 -16.04 -12.42
N ASP A 20 21.45 -16.60 -13.32
CA ASP A 20 21.40 -16.39 -14.79
C ASP A 20 20.23 -17.10 -15.50
N GLU A 21 19.35 -17.81 -14.78
CA GLU A 21 18.22 -18.47 -15.40
C GLU A 21 17.20 -17.45 -15.93
N ALA A 22 16.79 -17.64 -17.20
CA ALA A 22 15.79 -16.75 -17.84
C ALA A 22 14.38 -16.90 -17.26
N SER A 23 14.06 -18.05 -16.62
CA SER A 23 12.71 -18.33 -16.11
C SER A 23 12.73 -19.54 -15.15
N GLY A 24 11.57 -19.83 -14.50
CA GLY A 24 11.34 -21.01 -13.70
C GLY A 24 11.48 -20.80 -12.19
N PHE A 25 11.23 -21.89 -11.45
CA PHE A 25 11.19 -21.92 -9.98
C PHE A 25 12.43 -22.56 -9.36
N ALA A 26 13.56 -22.54 -10.06
CA ALA A 26 14.81 -23.08 -9.57
C ALA A 26 15.99 -22.27 -10.05
N THR A 27 17.12 -22.35 -9.33
CA THR A 27 18.41 -21.76 -9.70
C THR A 27 19.53 -22.76 -9.46
N GLU A 28 20.61 -22.66 -10.21
CA GLU A 28 21.76 -23.57 -10.13
C GLU A 28 22.89 -22.98 -9.29
N ASP A 29 23.37 -23.77 -8.35
CA ASP A 29 24.66 -23.50 -7.69
C ASP A 29 25.80 -23.94 -8.61
N ALA A 30 26.45 -23.00 -9.27
CA ALA A 30 27.53 -23.27 -10.21
C ALA A 30 28.82 -23.83 -9.55
N ALA A 31 28.93 -23.81 -8.22
CA ALA A 31 30.05 -24.44 -7.51
C ALA A 31 29.86 -25.97 -7.41
N SER A 32 28.66 -26.42 -7.10
CA SER A 32 28.33 -27.84 -6.87
C SER A 32 27.52 -28.50 -7.99
N GLY A 33 26.89 -27.72 -8.89
CA GLY A 33 25.95 -28.19 -9.89
C GLY A 33 24.57 -28.59 -9.30
N VAL A 34 24.33 -28.29 -8.03
CA VAL A 34 23.04 -28.53 -7.39
C VAL A 34 22.02 -27.51 -7.87
N ARG A 35 20.82 -27.98 -8.20
CA ARG A 35 19.71 -27.12 -8.56
C ARG A 35 18.79 -26.93 -7.36
N ASP A 36 18.71 -25.70 -6.86
CA ASP A 36 17.90 -25.33 -5.71
C ASP A 36 16.52 -24.83 -6.13
N ASP A 37 15.48 -25.27 -5.43
CA ASP A 37 14.12 -24.76 -5.60
C ASP A 37 14.00 -23.36 -4.99
N ILE A 38 13.39 -22.44 -5.75
CA ILE A 38 12.97 -21.14 -5.26
C ILE A 38 11.59 -21.29 -4.64
N ALA A 39 11.50 -21.10 -3.33
CA ALA A 39 10.22 -21.00 -2.64
C ALA A 39 9.54 -19.65 -3.00
N PHE A 40 8.24 -19.72 -3.31
CA PHE A 40 7.46 -18.55 -3.70
C PHE A 40 5.98 -18.78 -3.40
N ALA A 41 5.32 -17.89 -2.62
CA ALA A 41 3.94 -18.11 -2.16
C ALA A 41 2.95 -18.27 -3.31
N LEU A 42 3.07 -17.46 -4.35
CA LEU A 42 2.16 -17.44 -5.49
C LEU A 42 2.31 -18.67 -6.44
N ARG A 43 3.25 -19.56 -6.16
CA ARG A 43 3.40 -20.85 -6.87
C ARG A 43 2.26 -21.83 -6.58
N LYS A 44 1.51 -21.65 -5.49
CA LYS A 44 0.45 -22.58 -5.05
C LYS A 44 -0.73 -22.68 -6.01
N GLY A 45 -1.03 -21.64 -6.76
CA GLY A 45 -2.08 -21.63 -7.78
C GLY A 45 -3.51 -21.72 -7.26
N ARG A 46 -3.77 -21.50 -5.98
CA ARG A 46 -5.12 -21.62 -5.37
C ARG A 46 -6.09 -20.55 -5.88
N TYR A 47 -5.65 -19.30 -5.94
CA TYR A 47 -6.49 -18.14 -6.32
C TYR A 47 -6.16 -17.60 -7.69
N GLN A 48 -4.97 -17.85 -8.17
CA GLN A 48 -4.48 -17.40 -9.48
C GLN A 48 -3.58 -18.47 -10.10
N ALA A 49 -3.25 -18.31 -11.38
CA ALA A 49 -2.25 -19.16 -12.02
C ALA A 49 -0.90 -19.02 -11.31
N PRO A 50 -0.10 -20.08 -11.23
CA PRO A 50 1.25 -20.01 -10.68
C PRO A 50 2.07 -18.90 -11.34
N VAL A 51 2.75 -18.09 -10.54
CA VAL A 51 3.58 -16.97 -10.97
C VAL A 51 5.03 -17.26 -10.63
N GLU A 52 5.92 -17.02 -11.57
CA GLU A 52 7.36 -17.17 -11.37
C GLU A 52 7.95 -15.96 -10.63
N PRO A 53 9.01 -16.17 -9.82
CA PRO A 53 9.81 -15.08 -9.27
C PRO A 53 10.34 -14.18 -10.39
N LEU A 54 10.43 -12.88 -10.12
CA LEU A 54 10.89 -11.91 -11.12
C LEU A 54 12.41 -12.01 -11.33
N ARG A 55 12.81 -11.95 -12.57
CA ARG A 55 14.19 -11.85 -13.02
C ARG A 55 14.33 -10.67 -13.97
N GLN A 56 15.47 -10.02 -13.94
CA GLN A 56 15.83 -8.93 -14.85
C GLN A 56 17.36 -8.92 -15.06
N LYS A 57 17.83 -8.08 -15.97
CA LYS A 57 19.27 -7.90 -16.18
C LYS A 57 19.96 -7.41 -14.91
N GLY A 58 20.95 -8.19 -14.48
CA GLY A 58 21.79 -7.93 -13.33
C GLY A 58 23.10 -7.21 -13.65
N VAL A 59 24.03 -7.38 -12.76
CA VAL A 59 25.41 -6.91 -12.93
C VAL A 59 26.16 -7.82 -13.90
N ALA A 60 25.83 -9.12 -13.87
CA ALA A 60 26.37 -10.10 -14.78
C ALA A 60 25.26 -11.07 -15.22
N GLY A 61 24.77 -10.92 -16.45
CA GLY A 61 23.66 -11.74 -16.93
C GLY A 61 22.31 -11.33 -16.36
N GLU A 62 21.58 -12.25 -15.75
CA GLU A 62 20.32 -12.01 -15.09
C GLU A 62 20.51 -11.89 -13.56
N CYS A 63 19.53 -11.39 -12.85
CA CYS A 63 19.45 -11.35 -11.39
C CYS A 63 18.09 -11.78 -10.91
N LEU A 64 18.00 -12.20 -9.64
CA LEU A 64 16.76 -12.67 -9.02
C LEU A 64 16.23 -11.64 -8.02
N LEU A 65 14.93 -11.34 -8.08
CA LEU A 65 14.23 -10.57 -7.07
C LEU A 65 13.80 -11.46 -5.90
N PHE A 66 14.28 -11.12 -4.71
CA PHE A 66 13.74 -11.57 -3.44
C PHE A 66 12.68 -10.55 -2.99
N ASP A 67 11.44 -10.99 -2.83
CA ASP A 67 10.26 -10.12 -2.72
C ASP A 67 9.97 -9.60 -1.30
N GLY A 68 10.84 -9.89 -0.35
CA GLY A 68 10.69 -9.44 1.04
C GLY A 68 9.65 -10.20 1.87
N TYR A 69 8.88 -11.13 1.28
CA TYR A 69 7.90 -11.88 2.06
C TYR A 69 7.81 -13.39 1.77
N SER A 70 8.12 -13.84 0.55
CA SER A 70 7.92 -15.25 0.19
C SER A 70 9.07 -15.89 -0.59
N THR A 71 9.88 -15.10 -1.31
CA THR A 71 10.96 -15.62 -2.16
C THR A 71 12.20 -15.92 -1.34
N TYR A 72 12.63 -17.16 -1.34
CA TYR A 72 13.86 -17.60 -0.70
C TYR A 72 14.37 -18.93 -1.28
N LEU A 73 15.66 -19.21 -1.08
CA LEU A 73 16.24 -20.53 -1.35
C LEU A 73 16.46 -21.27 -0.05
N LYS A 74 16.38 -22.59 -0.11
CA LYS A 74 16.70 -23.44 1.02
C LYS A 74 17.48 -24.68 0.58
N ARG A 75 18.45 -25.08 1.41
CA ARG A 75 19.23 -26.31 1.24
C ARG A 75 19.40 -26.99 2.58
N ALA A 76 19.30 -28.33 2.60
CA ALA A 76 19.57 -29.11 3.81
C ALA A 76 21.04 -28.91 4.25
N ALA A 77 21.29 -28.88 5.56
CA ALA A 77 22.64 -28.72 6.09
C ALA A 77 23.64 -29.77 5.57
N SER A 78 23.17 -31.01 5.33
CA SER A 78 24.02 -32.10 4.78
C SER A 78 24.40 -31.91 3.30
N ALA A 79 23.76 -30.97 2.60
CA ALA A 79 23.99 -30.71 1.18
C ALA A 79 24.89 -29.51 0.90
N ILE A 80 25.42 -28.86 1.94
CA ILE A 80 26.35 -27.74 1.83
C ILE A 80 27.45 -27.87 2.90
N PRO A 81 28.73 -27.67 2.55
CA PRO A 81 29.81 -27.65 3.55
C PRO A 81 29.61 -26.58 4.61
N ALA A 82 29.86 -26.90 5.87
CA ALA A 82 29.80 -25.95 6.98
C ALA A 82 31.17 -25.30 7.18
N PRO A 83 31.35 -23.99 6.90
CA PRO A 83 32.62 -23.30 7.13
C PRO A 83 32.94 -23.28 8.61
N ARG A 84 34.20 -23.65 8.96
CA ARG A 84 34.68 -23.76 10.34
C ARG A 84 35.82 -22.83 10.67
N GLU A 85 36.87 -22.86 9.86
CA GLU A 85 38.10 -22.14 10.12
C GLU A 85 38.06 -20.70 9.58
N ALA A 86 37.29 -20.50 8.51
CA ALA A 86 37.12 -19.21 7.88
C ALA A 86 35.84 -19.18 7.05
N LEU A 87 35.36 -17.99 6.75
CA LEU A 87 34.15 -17.73 5.97
C LEU A 87 34.32 -16.49 5.11
N THR A 88 33.87 -16.54 3.87
CA THR A 88 33.53 -15.33 3.09
C THR A 88 32.13 -15.50 2.48
N ILE A 89 31.35 -14.46 2.56
CA ILE A 89 30.09 -14.30 1.81
C ILE A 89 30.25 -13.03 0.99
N ALA A 90 30.01 -13.10 -0.32
CA ALA A 90 30.07 -11.95 -1.22
C ALA A 90 28.89 -11.98 -2.19
N ALA A 91 28.30 -10.83 -2.50
CA ALA A 91 27.19 -10.70 -3.45
C ALA A 91 27.12 -9.29 -4.03
N TRP A 92 26.53 -9.16 -5.20
CA TRP A 92 25.93 -7.91 -5.63
C TRP A 92 24.50 -7.84 -5.08
N ALA A 93 24.20 -6.76 -4.37
CA ALA A 93 22.90 -6.55 -3.72
C ALA A 93 22.35 -5.16 -4.06
N ALA A 94 21.10 -5.09 -4.45
CA ALA A 94 20.35 -3.84 -4.62
C ALA A 94 19.06 -3.91 -3.81
N PRO A 95 19.07 -3.56 -2.50
CA PRO A 95 17.91 -3.57 -1.65
C PRO A 95 16.84 -2.59 -2.16
N ARG A 96 15.57 -2.97 -2.07
CA ARG A 96 14.41 -2.08 -2.31
C ARG A 96 13.90 -1.47 -1.01
N THR A 97 14.04 -2.22 0.08
CA THR A 97 13.67 -1.79 1.43
C THR A 97 14.74 -2.25 2.43
N TYR A 98 14.73 -1.63 3.62
CA TYR A 98 15.57 -2.08 4.71
C TYR A 98 14.87 -3.14 5.56
N GLY A 99 15.66 -3.92 6.29
CA GLY A 99 15.12 -4.89 7.24
C GLY A 99 14.29 -4.20 8.33
N ARG A 100 13.24 -4.88 8.77
CA ARG A 100 12.48 -4.52 9.95
C ARG A 100 12.57 -5.60 11.02
N GLY A 101 12.47 -5.21 12.24
CA GLY A 101 12.40 -6.08 13.40
C GLY A 101 13.31 -5.59 14.52
N GLU A 102 13.51 -6.46 15.50
CA GLU A 102 14.44 -6.24 16.58
C GLU A 102 15.84 -5.97 16.04
N ASP A 103 16.59 -5.08 16.67
CA ASP A 103 17.90 -4.57 16.23
C ASP A 103 18.96 -5.63 15.93
N ASP A 104 18.68 -6.88 16.22
CA ASP A 104 19.59 -7.98 16.08
C ASP A 104 19.12 -9.11 15.15
N ARG A 105 17.88 -9.04 14.61
CA ARG A 105 17.38 -9.97 13.59
C ARG A 105 17.58 -9.40 12.21
N LEU A 106 18.44 -10.04 11.44
CA LEU A 106 18.73 -9.64 10.08
C LEU A 106 17.56 -9.99 9.13
N ALA A 107 17.40 -9.16 8.08
CA ALA A 107 16.89 -9.60 6.78
C ALA A 107 18.09 -10.18 5.99
N PRO A 108 18.34 -11.47 6.02
CA PRO A 108 19.62 -12.02 5.60
C PRO A 108 19.69 -12.18 4.09
N ILE A 109 20.87 -11.85 3.52
CA ILE A 109 21.28 -12.35 2.22
C ILE A 109 21.51 -13.84 2.33
N VAL A 110 22.32 -14.25 3.32
CA VAL A 110 22.61 -15.67 3.61
C VAL A 110 22.58 -15.92 5.11
N ASN A 111 22.02 -17.07 5.50
CA ASN A 111 22.16 -17.53 6.90
C ASN A 111 21.99 -19.06 7.04
N GLN A 112 22.64 -19.56 8.07
CA GLN A 112 22.49 -20.92 8.60
C GLN A 112 22.86 -20.83 10.09
N HIS A 113 21.89 -20.54 10.97
CA HIS A 113 22.22 -20.22 12.35
C HIS A 113 21.13 -20.57 13.37
N ASP A 114 21.58 -20.77 14.59
CA ASP A 114 20.82 -20.68 15.82
C ASP A 114 21.53 -19.73 16.79
N ARG A 115 21.00 -18.51 16.90
CA ARG A 115 21.59 -17.47 17.72
C ARG A 115 21.58 -17.81 19.22
N GLU A 116 20.49 -18.40 19.72
CA GLU A 116 20.35 -18.74 21.14
C GLU A 116 21.36 -19.82 21.55
N ALA A 117 21.60 -20.77 20.67
CA ALA A 117 22.62 -21.79 20.83
C ALA A 117 24.04 -21.32 20.47
N ALA A 118 24.19 -20.08 20.00
CA ALA A 118 25.45 -19.49 19.50
C ALA A 118 26.11 -20.36 18.38
N ARG A 119 25.32 -20.84 17.39
CA ARG A 119 25.78 -21.71 16.30
C ARG A 119 25.51 -21.09 14.95
N GLY A 120 26.40 -21.38 14.00
CA GLY A 120 26.27 -20.99 12.60
C GLY A 120 26.60 -19.53 12.33
N TYR A 121 26.02 -18.98 11.26
CA TYR A 121 26.32 -17.63 10.78
C TYR A 121 25.12 -16.99 10.08
N ALA A 122 25.14 -15.64 10.04
CA ALA A 122 24.17 -14.85 9.29
C ALA A 122 24.83 -13.58 8.75
N PHE A 123 24.48 -13.21 7.51
CA PHE A 123 24.92 -11.98 6.87
C PHE A 123 23.74 -11.31 6.14
N GLY A 124 23.49 -10.03 6.41
CA GLY A 124 22.37 -9.32 5.80
C GLY A 124 22.11 -7.95 6.39
N LEU A 125 20.92 -7.41 6.08
CA LEU A 125 20.49 -6.06 6.44
C LEU A 125 19.90 -5.99 7.84
N LEU A 126 20.16 -4.87 8.50
CA LEU A 126 19.53 -4.41 9.73
C LEU A 126 18.51 -3.31 9.42
N ARG A 127 17.76 -2.91 10.40
CA ARG A 127 16.91 -1.71 10.40
C ARG A 127 17.71 -0.47 10.01
N GLY A 128 17.10 0.46 9.25
CA GLY A 128 17.72 1.74 8.87
C GLY A 128 18.94 1.62 7.94
N GLY A 129 19.06 0.49 7.21
CA GLY A 129 20.11 0.30 6.19
C GLY A 129 21.47 -0.12 6.73
N GLY A 130 21.60 -0.30 8.04
CA GLY A 130 22.76 -0.98 8.61
C GLY A 130 22.84 -2.44 8.14
N TRP A 131 23.97 -3.08 8.31
CA TRP A 131 24.18 -4.48 7.92
C TRP A 131 25.25 -5.15 8.79
N SER A 132 25.25 -6.47 8.84
CA SER A 132 26.03 -7.19 9.82
C SER A 132 26.45 -8.58 9.33
N LEU A 133 27.66 -9.01 9.77
CA LEU A 133 28.05 -10.40 9.87
C LEU A 133 27.90 -10.86 11.31
N GLN A 134 27.16 -11.95 11.53
CA GLN A 134 26.93 -12.55 12.82
C GLN A 134 27.41 -14.01 12.82
N LEU A 135 28.10 -14.46 13.86
CA LEU A 135 28.73 -15.78 13.95
C LEU A 135 28.56 -16.38 15.35
N GLY A 136 28.32 -17.69 15.43
CA GLY A 136 28.54 -18.50 16.62
C GLY A 136 29.99 -18.98 16.66
N VAL A 137 30.79 -18.51 17.60
CA VAL A 137 32.22 -18.81 17.71
C VAL A 137 32.56 -19.13 19.15
N GLY A 138 33.03 -20.37 19.42
CA GLY A 138 33.41 -20.80 20.76
C GLY A 138 32.28 -20.74 21.78
N GLY A 139 31.05 -21.10 21.36
CA GLY A 139 29.85 -21.06 22.20
C GLY A 139 29.30 -19.64 22.48
N VAL A 140 29.80 -18.60 21.82
CA VAL A 140 29.37 -17.21 21.98
C VAL A 140 28.92 -16.62 20.64
N TRP A 141 27.75 -15.93 20.67
CA TRP A 141 27.30 -15.19 19.50
C TRP A 141 28.06 -13.88 19.36
N ARG A 142 28.70 -13.67 18.23
CA ARG A 142 29.51 -12.50 17.90
C ARG A 142 28.89 -11.78 16.72
N ASP A 143 28.92 -10.45 16.73
CA ASP A 143 28.49 -9.64 15.60
C ASP A 143 29.51 -8.56 15.24
N LEU A 144 29.54 -8.21 13.95
CA LEU A 144 30.19 -7.04 13.41
C LEU A 144 29.18 -6.26 12.61
N ARG A 145 28.86 -5.03 13.04
CA ARG A 145 27.84 -4.16 12.41
C ARG A 145 28.49 -2.98 11.71
N CYS A 146 27.89 -2.59 10.58
CA CYS A 146 28.17 -1.34 9.89
C CYS A 146 26.88 -0.52 9.84
N THR A 147 26.76 0.52 10.65
CA THR A 147 25.61 1.43 10.68
C THR A 147 25.91 2.80 10.09
N GLY A 148 27.20 3.19 10.04
CA GLY A 148 27.65 4.49 9.52
C GLY A 148 27.73 4.58 7.99
N ARG A 149 27.63 3.44 7.29
CA ARG A 149 27.63 3.35 5.81
C ARG A 149 26.53 2.38 5.37
N PRO A 150 25.27 2.84 5.27
CA PRO A 150 24.17 2.00 4.84
C PRO A 150 24.35 1.57 3.38
N ILE A 151 23.78 0.41 3.03
CA ILE A 151 23.70 -0.04 1.63
C ILE A 151 22.58 0.77 0.98
N PRO A 152 22.85 1.53 -0.11
CA PRO A 152 21.84 2.38 -0.75
C PRO A 152 20.66 1.57 -1.30
N LEU A 153 19.44 2.08 -1.13
CA LEU A 153 18.24 1.50 -1.74
C LEU A 153 18.25 1.73 -3.27
N GLY A 154 17.79 0.74 -4.03
CA GLY A 154 17.63 0.83 -5.48
C GLY A 154 18.94 1.00 -6.27
N ALA A 155 20.08 0.68 -5.66
CA ALA A 155 21.38 0.80 -6.29
C ALA A 155 22.23 -0.45 -6.03
N TRP A 156 22.94 -0.93 -7.05
CA TRP A 156 23.85 -2.03 -6.89
C TRP A 156 25.04 -1.68 -5.99
N SER A 157 25.26 -2.52 -5.01
CA SER A 157 26.41 -2.49 -4.12
C SER A 157 27.07 -3.86 -4.08
N PHE A 158 28.37 -3.92 -4.19
CA PHE A 158 29.12 -5.14 -3.94
C PHE A 158 29.40 -5.24 -2.44
N VAL A 159 28.78 -6.20 -1.79
CA VAL A 159 28.89 -6.42 -0.35
C VAL A 159 29.63 -7.72 -0.08
N ALA A 160 30.57 -7.69 0.87
CA ALA A 160 31.22 -8.90 1.32
C ALA A 160 31.47 -8.87 2.84
N ALA A 161 31.53 -10.05 3.41
CA ALA A 161 31.87 -10.26 4.81
C ALA A 161 32.86 -11.40 4.97
N THR A 162 33.88 -11.25 5.81
CA THR A 162 34.91 -12.28 6.06
C THR A 162 35.07 -12.55 7.54
N TYR A 163 35.41 -13.79 7.87
CA TYR A 163 35.94 -14.23 9.14
C TYR A 163 37.17 -15.14 8.93
N ASP A 164 38.21 -14.93 9.70
CA ASP A 164 39.42 -15.78 9.70
C ASP A 164 39.79 -16.12 11.15
N ARG A 165 39.66 -17.41 11.50
CA ARG A 165 40.03 -17.91 12.82
C ARG A 165 41.50 -17.68 13.17
N SER A 166 42.39 -17.80 12.18
CA SER A 166 43.84 -17.71 12.39
C SER A 166 44.30 -16.34 12.91
N THR A 167 43.57 -15.29 12.52
CA THR A 167 43.81 -13.90 12.97
C THR A 167 42.73 -13.41 13.95
N GLY A 168 41.59 -14.06 14.02
CA GLY A 168 40.39 -13.60 14.72
C GLY A 168 39.64 -12.48 14.05
N ASP A 169 40.01 -12.10 12.83
CA ASP A 169 39.48 -10.93 12.14
C ASP A 169 38.08 -11.21 11.54
N MET A 170 37.14 -10.34 11.87
CA MET A 170 35.88 -10.14 11.17
C MET A 170 35.97 -8.84 10.38
N LYS A 171 35.57 -8.83 9.11
CA LYS A 171 35.57 -7.62 8.28
C LYS A 171 34.33 -7.54 7.41
N LEU A 172 33.84 -6.31 7.16
CA LEU A 172 32.78 -6.00 6.23
C LEU A 172 33.33 -5.10 5.12
N TYR A 173 32.97 -5.40 3.88
CA TYR A 173 33.42 -4.68 2.70
C TYR A 173 32.22 -4.15 1.90
N LEU A 174 32.30 -2.89 1.50
CA LEU A 174 31.35 -2.23 0.62
C LEU A 174 32.10 -1.70 -0.61
N ASN A 175 31.70 -2.14 -1.79
CA ASN A 175 32.26 -1.68 -3.05
C ASN A 175 33.81 -1.84 -3.09
N GLY A 176 34.29 -3.00 -2.62
CA GLY A 176 35.70 -3.35 -2.62
C GLY A 176 36.53 -2.78 -1.46
N GLU A 177 35.98 -1.90 -0.62
CA GLU A 177 36.66 -1.27 0.50
C GLU A 177 36.19 -1.87 1.84
N ALA A 178 37.11 -2.10 2.77
CA ALA A 178 36.79 -2.49 4.14
C ALA A 178 36.17 -1.31 4.90
N VAL A 179 34.94 -1.47 5.37
CA VAL A 179 34.17 -0.39 6.03
C VAL A 179 33.95 -0.63 7.52
N ALA A 180 34.11 -1.86 8.00
CA ALA A 180 34.10 -2.21 9.40
C ALA A 180 35.02 -3.40 9.66
N SER A 181 35.64 -3.45 10.82
CA SER A 181 36.47 -4.57 11.27
C SER A 181 36.44 -4.74 12.77
N ARG A 182 36.60 -5.98 13.20
CA ARG A 182 36.73 -6.37 14.60
C ARG A 182 37.63 -7.60 14.69
N THR A 183 38.61 -7.59 15.63
CA THR A 183 39.42 -8.75 15.93
C THR A 183 38.92 -9.39 17.21
N LEU A 184 38.62 -10.67 17.20
CA LEU A 184 38.20 -11.45 18.35
C LEU A 184 39.46 -11.95 19.08
N ALA A 185 39.60 -11.58 20.35
CA ALA A 185 40.73 -12.03 21.18
C ALA A 185 40.68 -13.53 21.52
N ASP A 186 39.46 -14.10 21.48
CA ASP A 186 39.14 -15.51 21.77
C ASP A 186 38.69 -16.21 20.45
N ALA A 187 39.42 -16.00 19.36
CA ALA A 187 39.14 -16.60 18.06
C ALA A 187 39.06 -18.13 18.15
N ALA A 188 37.98 -18.68 17.62
CA ALA A 188 37.71 -20.12 17.58
C ALA A 188 37.04 -20.50 16.27
N ALA A 189 36.89 -21.80 16.02
CA ALA A 189 36.13 -22.27 14.88
C ALA A 189 34.67 -21.80 14.95
N ILE A 190 34.03 -21.57 13.83
CA ILE A 190 32.59 -21.34 13.74
C ILE A 190 31.89 -22.61 14.22
N ASP A 191 31.01 -22.50 15.21
CA ASP A 191 30.24 -23.61 15.74
C ASP A 191 29.15 -24.00 14.73
N PRO A 192 29.12 -25.26 14.21
CA PRO A 192 28.22 -25.62 13.15
C PRO A 192 26.77 -25.64 13.64
N TYR A 193 25.87 -25.27 12.75
CA TYR A 193 24.43 -25.46 12.90
C TYR A 193 23.93 -26.46 11.87
N ASP A 194 23.15 -27.42 12.32
CA ASP A 194 22.63 -28.53 11.50
C ASP A 194 21.25 -28.29 10.90
N GLY A 195 20.71 -27.06 11.02
CA GLY A 195 19.50 -26.61 10.37
C GLY A 195 19.72 -26.17 8.92
N GLU A 196 18.64 -25.85 8.24
CA GLU A 196 18.65 -25.43 6.83
C GLU A 196 19.55 -24.23 6.58
N PHE A 197 20.29 -24.27 5.47
CA PHE A 197 20.93 -23.11 4.87
C PHE A 197 19.90 -22.33 4.06
N LEU A 198 19.78 -21.01 4.29
CA LEU A 198 18.79 -20.17 3.64
C LEU A 198 19.45 -18.95 2.97
N VAL A 199 18.92 -18.60 1.78
CA VAL A 199 19.19 -17.33 1.09
C VAL A 199 17.91 -16.53 1.07
N GLY A 200 17.97 -15.26 1.49
CA GLY A 200 16.84 -14.34 1.43
C GLY A 200 15.83 -14.45 2.59
N ARG A 201 15.96 -15.41 3.49
CA ARG A 201 15.05 -15.61 4.63
C ARG A 201 15.81 -15.97 5.91
N ASN A 202 15.39 -15.45 7.06
CA ASN A 202 15.98 -15.78 8.35
C ASN A 202 15.55 -17.19 8.80
N ASN A 203 16.49 -17.98 9.38
CA ASN A 203 16.18 -19.29 9.98
C ASN A 203 15.14 -19.20 11.11
N ARG A 204 15.07 -18.07 11.79
CA ARG A 204 14.14 -17.80 12.89
C ARG A 204 13.43 -16.47 12.66
N PRO A 205 12.53 -16.36 11.67
CA PRO A 205 11.82 -15.14 11.40
C PRO A 205 10.83 -14.84 12.53
N THR A 206 10.54 -13.57 12.75
CA THR A 206 9.34 -13.16 13.47
C THR A 206 8.13 -13.49 12.59
N VAL A 207 7.07 -14.07 13.15
CA VAL A 207 5.84 -14.38 12.41
C VAL A 207 4.74 -13.42 12.87
N LEU A 208 4.23 -12.61 11.96
CA LEU A 208 3.12 -11.69 12.20
C LEU A 208 1.80 -12.37 11.88
N ALA A 209 0.78 -12.16 12.74
CA ALA A 209 -0.58 -12.70 12.57
C ALA A 209 -0.59 -14.22 12.20
N GLU A 210 0.34 -14.98 12.77
CA GLU A 210 0.52 -16.43 12.56
C GLU A 210 0.74 -16.88 11.10
N ALA A 211 0.73 -15.96 10.15
CA ALA A 211 0.79 -16.22 8.71
C ALA A 211 2.00 -15.62 7.99
N PHE A 212 2.48 -14.44 8.42
CA PHE A 212 3.48 -13.67 7.68
C PHE A 212 4.86 -13.77 8.36
N PRO A 213 5.80 -14.58 7.83
CA PRO A 213 7.17 -14.57 8.32
C PRO A 213 7.86 -13.28 7.85
N LEU A 214 8.37 -12.52 8.80
CA LEU A 214 9.17 -11.32 8.57
C LEU A 214 10.66 -11.68 8.42
N ASN A 215 11.52 -10.67 8.32
CA ASN A 215 12.96 -10.83 8.18
C ASN A 215 13.35 -11.59 6.90
N HIS A 216 12.72 -11.25 5.80
CA HIS A 216 13.13 -11.59 4.45
C HIS A 216 13.96 -10.45 3.86
N TYR A 217 14.96 -10.78 3.04
CA TYR A 217 15.63 -9.81 2.19
C TYR A 217 14.66 -9.34 1.09
N ASP A 218 14.58 -8.04 0.88
CA ASP A 218 13.79 -7.43 -0.18
C ASP A 218 14.71 -6.65 -1.12
N GLY A 219 14.90 -7.16 -2.32
CA GLY A 219 15.77 -6.57 -3.32
C GLY A 219 16.32 -7.58 -4.33
N TRP A 220 17.10 -7.06 -5.26
CA TRP A 220 17.79 -7.85 -6.26
C TRP A 220 19.08 -8.42 -5.70
N LEU A 221 19.35 -9.70 -5.99
CA LEU A 221 20.64 -10.34 -5.76
C LEU A 221 21.21 -10.87 -7.07
N ASP A 222 22.52 -10.76 -7.16
CA ASP A 222 23.31 -11.26 -8.28
C ASP A 222 24.68 -11.73 -7.78
N GLU A 223 25.26 -12.73 -8.42
CA GLU A 223 26.63 -13.20 -8.16
C GLU A 223 26.88 -13.57 -6.68
N LEU A 224 25.96 -14.29 -6.02
CA LEU A 224 26.11 -14.68 -4.62
C LEU A 224 27.08 -15.86 -4.46
N ALA A 225 28.17 -15.63 -3.74
CA ALA A 225 29.19 -16.63 -3.48
C ALA A 225 29.47 -16.82 -1.97
N VAL A 226 29.73 -18.09 -1.58
CA VAL A 226 30.10 -18.47 -0.21
C VAL A 226 31.38 -19.29 -0.26
N PHE A 227 32.39 -18.92 0.52
CA PHE A 227 33.70 -19.60 0.61
C PHE A 227 33.94 -20.07 2.04
N GLU A 228 34.63 -21.20 2.21
CA GLU A 228 35.20 -21.66 3.50
C GLU A 228 36.62 -21.11 3.75
N ARG A 229 37.00 -20.05 3.09
CA ARG A 229 38.22 -19.27 3.34
C ARG A 229 37.93 -17.79 3.46
N ALA A 230 38.78 -17.05 4.15
CA ALA A 230 38.75 -15.61 4.15
C ALA A 230 39.41 -15.05 2.90
N LEU A 231 38.62 -14.41 2.02
CA LEU A 231 39.16 -13.64 0.90
C LEU A 231 39.94 -12.44 1.41
N THR A 232 41.06 -12.13 0.74
CA THR A 232 41.81 -10.92 1.06
C THR A 232 41.12 -9.66 0.57
N ALA A 233 41.50 -8.51 1.14
CA ALA A 233 40.99 -7.22 0.69
C ALA A 233 41.33 -6.95 -0.79
N GLU A 234 42.46 -7.48 -1.27
CA GLU A 234 42.90 -7.35 -2.65
C GLU A 234 41.99 -8.17 -3.60
N GLU A 235 41.66 -9.42 -3.26
CA GLU A 235 40.73 -10.26 -4.03
C GLU A 235 39.33 -9.63 -4.12
N ILE A 236 38.78 -9.14 -3.00
CA ILE A 236 37.47 -8.47 -2.93
C ILE A 236 37.53 -7.17 -3.75
N GLY A 237 38.57 -6.36 -3.61
CA GLY A 237 38.75 -5.13 -4.37
C GLY A 237 38.95 -5.40 -5.89
N ALA A 238 39.66 -6.48 -6.25
CA ALA A 238 39.84 -6.88 -7.65
C ALA A 238 38.50 -7.31 -8.28
N ALA A 239 37.68 -8.08 -7.57
CA ALA A 239 36.32 -8.47 -8.04
C ALA A 239 35.45 -7.27 -8.32
N TYR A 240 35.39 -6.31 -7.40
CA TYR A 240 34.68 -5.06 -7.60
C TYR A 240 35.19 -4.27 -8.81
N ARG A 241 36.48 -4.01 -8.91
CA ARG A 241 37.10 -3.26 -10.03
C ARG A 241 36.86 -3.91 -11.39
N ALA A 242 37.00 -5.22 -11.48
CA ALA A 242 36.73 -5.95 -12.72
C ALA A 242 35.29 -5.81 -13.20
N THR A 243 34.34 -5.70 -12.27
CA THR A 243 32.94 -5.36 -12.60
C THR A 243 32.82 -3.95 -13.16
N LEU A 244 33.44 -2.96 -12.49
CA LEU A 244 33.42 -1.58 -12.97
C LEU A 244 34.00 -1.43 -14.36
N GLU A 245 35.11 -2.10 -14.63
CA GLU A 245 35.77 -2.08 -15.97
C GLU A 245 34.79 -2.56 -17.07
N ARG A 246 34.02 -3.60 -16.83
CA ARG A 246 33.01 -4.09 -17.78
C ARG A 246 31.85 -3.12 -18.01
N HIS A 247 31.54 -2.30 -17.02
CA HIS A 247 30.43 -1.34 -17.06
C HIS A 247 30.89 0.13 -17.24
N GLY A 248 32.10 0.34 -17.73
CA GLY A 248 32.57 1.68 -18.05
C GLY A 248 32.92 2.56 -16.85
N GLY A 249 33.26 1.95 -15.70
CA GLY A 249 33.74 2.63 -14.50
C GLY A 249 32.72 2.85 -13.38
N SER A 250 31.48 2.40 -13.58
CA SER A 250 30.44 2.45 -12.53
C SER A 250 29.55 1.18 -12.58
N PRO A 251 28.94 0.75 -11.48
CA PRO A 251 27.93 -0.32 -11.54
C PRO A 251 26.80 0.04 -12.50
N PRO A 252 26.16 -0.95 -13.15
CA PRO A 252 24.97 -0.70 -13.95
C PRO A 252 23.84 -0.15 -13.07
N GLN A 253 22.84 0.44 -13.69
CA GLN A 253 21.64 0.83 -12.95
C GLN A 253 20.93 -0.43 -12.42
N ALA A 254 20.53 -0.43 -11.16
CA ALA A 254 19.73 -1.50 -10.61
C ALA A 254 18.36 -1.56 -11.33
N PRO A 255 17.81 -2.78 -11.55
CA PRO A 255 16.53 -2.91 -12.22
C PRO A 255 15.43 -2.16 -11.48
N THR A 256 14.60 -1.42 -12.23
CA THR A 256 13.33 -0.90 -11.72
C THR A 256 12.27 -1.97 -11.91
N GLU A 257 11.42 -2.18 -10.92
CA GLU A 257 10.31 -3.12 -11.03
C GLU A 257 9.39 -2.73 -12.20
N ASP A 258 9.13 -3.67 -13.11
CA ASP A 258 8.10 -3.51 -14.14
C ASP A 258 6.72 -3.77 -13.52
N PHE A 259 6.13 -2.72 -12.95
CA PHE A 259 4.82 -2.81 -12.29
C PHE A 259 3.71 -3.34 -13.20
N LEU A 260 3.79 -3.08 -14.49
CA LEU A 260 2.81 -3.61 -15.45
C LEU A 260 3.02 -5.11 -15.68
N ALA A 261 4.26 -5.58 -15.71
CA ALA A 261 4.53 -7.03 -15.74
C ALA A 261 3.99 -7.71 -14.48
N VAL A 262 4.21 -7.13 -13.30
CA VAL A 262 3.65 -7.61 -12.03
C VAL A 262 2.13 -7.69 -12.08
N ARG A 263 1.47 -6.62 -12.57
CA ARG A 263 0.00 -6.62 -12.72
C ARG A 263 -0.48 -7.69 -13.71
N ARG A 264 0.20 -7.85 -14.86
CA ARG A 264 -0.15 -8.88 -15.85
C ARG A 264 -0.02 -10.28 -15.28
N GLN A 265 1.06 -10.58 -14.55
CA GLN A 265 1.26 -11.87 -13.88
C GLN A 265 0.14 -12.20 -12.90
N ARG A 266 -0.42 -11.19 -12.19
CA ARG A 266 -1.47 -11.38 -11.18
C ARG A 266 -2.88 -11.20 -11.71
N ARG A 267 -3.06 -10.99 -13.01
CA ARG A 267 -4.37 -10.76 -13.65
C ARG A 267 -5.30 -11.96 -13.57
N SER A 268 -4.76 -13.16 -13.42
CA SER A 268 -5.55 -14.39 -13.34
C SER A 268 -6.32 -14.55 -12.02
N ASP A 269 -5.97 -13.80 -10.97
CA ASP A 269 -6.77 -13.75 -9.74
C ASP A 269 -8.13 -13.12 -10.02
N ARG A 270 -9.18 -13.95 -9.93
CA ARG A 270 -10.57 -13.57 -10.24
C ARG A 270 -11.19 -12.61 -9.25
N HIS A 271 -10.53 -12.36 -8.12
CA HIS A 271 -11.03 -11.46 -7.05
C HIS A 271 -10.33 -10.11 -7.07
N ARG A 272 -9.18 -10.02 -7.74
CA ARG A 272 -8.40 -8.79 -7.78
C ARG A 272 -9.08 -7.74 -8.67
N PRO A 273 -9.40 -6.53 -8.13
CA PRO A 273 -10.03 -5.45 -8.91
C PRO A 273 -9.22 -5.05 -10.14
N THR A 274 -9.90 -4.55 -11.17
CA THR A 274 -9.30 -4.15 -12.44
C THR A 274 -9.37 -2.66 -12.69
N PHE A 275 -10.44 -1.98 -12.27
CA PHE A 275 -10.61 -0.54 -12.45
C PHE A 275 -10.68 0.24 -11.12
N HIS A 276 -10.89 -0.42 -9.97
CA HIS A 276 -10.54 0.17 -8.69
C HIS A 276 -9.03 0.14 -8.52
N LEU A 277 -8.48 1.19 -7.92
CA LEU A 277 -7.03 1.29 -7.73
C LEU A 277 -6.57 0.31 -6.65
N SER A 278 -5.48 -0.38 -6.93
CA SER A 278 -4.79 -1.26 -5.99
C SER A 278 -3.29 -1.22 -6.30
N PRO A 279 -2.40 -1.48 -5.34
CA PRO A 279 -0.96 -1.52 -5.63
C PRO A 279 -0.65 -2.63 -6.65
N PRO A 280 0.50 -2.59 -7.33
CA PRO A 280 0.88 -3.66 -8.25
C PRO A 280 0.94 -5.02 -7.55
N ALA A 281 1.29 -5.02 -6.27
CA ALA A 281 1.38 -6.17 -5.38
C ALA A 281 1.22 -5.74 -3.92
N HIS A 282 1.09 -6.72 -3.03
CA HIS A 282 1.19 -6.57 -1.59
C HIS A 282 0.06 -5.76 -0.96
N TRP A 283 0.33 -5.08 0.14
CA TRP A 283 -0.66 -4.40 0.95
C TRP A 283 -0.73 -2.91 0.67
N MET A 284 -1.93 -2.36 0.69
CA MET A 284 -2.15 -0.92 0.80
C MET A 284 -3.14 -0.60 1.92
N ASN A 285 -3.04 0.61 2.46
CA ASN A 285 -4.13 1.26 3.18
C ASN A 285 -4.66 2.42 2.35
N GLU A 286 -5.23 3.44 3.00
CA GLU A 286 -5.87 4.55 2.31
C GLU A 286 -4.95 5.26 1.31
N PRO A 287 -5.49 5.66 0.15
CA PRO A 287 -4.87 6.68 -0.67
C PRO A 287 -4.94 8.03 0.06
N HIS A 288 -3.87 8.81 -0.02
CA HIS A 288 -3.74 10.10 0.67
C HIS A 288 -2.91 11.10 -0.13
N ALA A 289 -2.77 12.32 0.40
CA ALA A 289 -1.96 13.37 -0.19
C ALA A 289 -2.22 13.60 -1.70
N PRO A 290 -3.48 13.66 -2.17
CA PRO A 290 -3.75 13.94 -3.58
C PRO A 290 -3.22 15.32 -3.97
N LEU A 291 -2.56 15.40 -5.14
CA LEU A 291 -1.93 16.61 -5.65
C LEU A 291 -2.14 16.72 -7.16
N TYR A 292 -2.43 17.92 -7.65
CA TYR A 292 -2.37 18.22 -9.07
C TYR A 292 -1.13 19.08 -9.37
N PHE A 293 -0.27 18.58 -10.25
CA PHE A 293 0.97 19.23 -10.62
C PHE A 293 1.28 19.07 -12.11
N ASN A 294 1.57 20.18 -12.80
CA ASN A 294 1.99 20.19 -14.22
C ASN A 294 1.17 19.29 -15.15
N GLY A 295 -0.16 19.31 -15.02
CA GLY A 295 -1.06 18.55 -15.90
C GLY A 295 -1.34 17.12 -15.43
N GLN A 296 -0.76 16.67 -14.33
CA GLN A 296 -0.94 15.34 -13.78
C GLN A 296 -1.53 15.40 -12.36
N TYR A 297 -2.40 14.44 -12.04
CA TYR A 297 -2.79 14.12 -10.68
C TYR A 297 -1.83 13.10 -10.12
N HIS A 298 -1.34 13.35 -8.92
CA HIS A 298 -0.54 12.42 -8.14
C HIS A 298 -1.38 11.97 -6.95
N LEU A 299 -1.36 10.69 -6.67
CA LEU A 299 -2.06 10.09 -5.53
C LEU A 299 -1.09 9.12 -4.85
N PHE A 300 -0.88 9.34 -3.56
CA PHE A 300 -0.02 8.49 -2.76
C PHE A 300 -0.88 7.56 -1.91
N TYR A 301 -0.30 6.50 -1.38
CA TYR A 301 -1.00 5.56 -0.52
C TYR A 301 -0.04 4.88 0.45
N GLN A 302 -0.50 4.51 1.63
CA GLN A 302 0.27 3.64 2.50
C GLN A 302 0.51 2.32 1.79
N TYR A 303 1.75 1.89 1.74
CA TYR A 303 2.19 0.71 0.99
C TYR A 303 3.20 -0.11 1.79
N ASN A 304 2.94 -1.41 1.92
CA ASN A 304 3.97 -2.34 2.38
C ASN A 304 4.53 -3.11 1.18
N PRO A 305 5.72 -2.80 0.69
CA PRO A 305 6.34 -3.54 -0.42
C PRO A 305 6.85 -4.94 -0.02
N GLN A 306 6.88 -5.27 1.27
CA GLN A 306 7.38 -6.53 1.80
C GLN A 306 6.28 -7.59 2.05
N GLY A 307 5.06 -7.36 1.58
CA GLY A 307 4.01 -8.36 1.67
C GLY A 307 2.60 -7.80 1.84
N PRO A 308 1.56 -8.67 1.75
CA PRO A 308 0.17 -8.26 1.80
C PRO A 308 -0.37 -8.10 3.24
N PHE A 309 0.35 -7.40 4.10
CA PHE A 309 0.02 -7.16 5.51
C PHE A 309 0.51 -5.79 5.98
N TRP A 310 -0.14 -5.24 7.02
CA TRP A 310 0.28 -4.00 7.63
C TRP A 310 1.63 -4.17 8.32
N ASN A 311 2.64 -3.52 7.83
CA ASN A 311 3.97 -3.46 8.42
C ASN A 311 4.85 -2.50 7.62
N HIS A 312 5.90 -1.90 8.21
CA HIS A 312 6.99 -1.14 7.58
C HIS A 312 6.53 -0.27 6.39
N ILE A 313 5.63 0.66 6.67
CA ILE A 313 4.88 1.38 5.66
C ILE A 313 5.75 2.37 4.91
N HIS A 314 5.67 2.31 3.58
CA HIS A 314 6.20 3.25 2.59
C HIS A 314 5.05 4.06 2.02
N TRP A 315 5.34 5.06 1.21
CA TRP A 315 4.35 5.68 0.34
C TRP A 315 4.47 5.16 -1.08
N GLY A 316 3.49 4.37 -1.51
CA GLY A 316 3.28 4.04 -2.91
C GLY A 316 2.80 5.29 -3.66
N HIS A 317 2.90 5.26 -5.01
CA HIS A 317 2.65 6.43 -5.83
C HIS A 317 1.97 6.06 -7.14
N TRP A 318 0.86 6.73 -7.42
CA TRP A 318 0.15 6.68 -8.69
C TRP A 318 0.10 8.04 -9.35
N THR A 319 0.07 8.06 -10.69
CA THR A 319 -0.16 9.29 -11.46
C THR A 319 -1.19 9.09 -12.56
N SER A 320 -1.95 10.16 -12.86
CA SER A 320 -3.01 10.18 -13.86
C SER A 320 -3.14 11.56 -14.50
N GLU A 321 -3.41 11.62 -15.79
CA GLU A 321 -3.74 12.87 -16.49
C GLU A 321 -5.25 13.19 -16.43
N ASP A 322 -6.08 12.19 -16.09
CA ASP A 322 -7.53 12.29 -16.23
C ASP A 322 -8.36 11.65 -15.11
N LEU A 323 -7.73 11.22 -14.01
CA LEU A 323 -8.36 10.54 -12.87
C LEU A 323 -9.03 9.19 -13.17
N ALA A 324 -9.00 8.72 -14.42
CA ALA A 324 -9.56 7.45 -14.84
C ALA A 324 -8.47 6.43 -15.19
N HIS A 325 -7.46 6.87 -15.95
CA HIS A 325 -6.34 6.03 -16.36
C HIS A 325 -5.11 6.37 -15.52
N TRP A 326 -4.55 5.35 -14.87
CA TRP A 326 -3.49 5.50 -13.89
C TRP A 326 -2.23 4.72 -14.27
N ARG A 327 -1.11 5.18 -13.79
CA ARG A 327 0.19 4.51 -13.89
C ARG A 327 0.80 4.33 -12.50
N ASP A 328 1.42 3.18 -12.29
CA ASP A 328 2.28 2.98 -11.12
C ASP A 328 3.60 3.72 -11.28
N LEU A 329 4.08 4.26 -10.18
CA LEU A 329 5.41 4.84 -10.04
C LEU A 329 6.15 4.14 -8.89
N PRO A 330 7.49 4.22 -8.83
CA PRO A 330 8.23 3.76 -7.67
C PRO A 330 7.72 4.42 -6.38
N PRO A 331 7.85 3.76 -5.21
CA PRO A 331 7.50 4.39 -3.93
C PRO A 331 8.15 5.76 -3.79
N ALA A 332 7.35 6.77 -3.43
CA ALA A 332 7.82 8.14 -3.27
C ALA A 332 8.68 8.31 -2.01
N LEU A 333 8.29 7.66 -0.91
CA LEU A 333 8.99 7.73 0.37
C LEU A 333 9.19 6.34 0.95
N SER A 334 10.38 6.11 1.51
CA SER A 334 10.75 4.90 2.25
C SER A 334 11.16 5.26 3.69
N PRO A 335 10.91 4.42 4.70
CA PRO A 335 11.31 4.68 6.08
C PRO A 335 12.82 4.49 6.25
N ASP A 336 13.59 5.49 5.88
CA ASP A 336 15.06 5.49 5.81
C ASP A 336 15.71 6.54 6.73
N ALA A 337 14.89 7.34 7.45
CA ALA A 337 15.38 8.29 8.45
C ALA A 337 15.25 7.71 9.88
N PRO A 338 16.10 8.15 10.85
CA PRO A 338 16.02 7.65 12.22
C PRO A 338 14.68 7.92 12.92
N PHE A 339 13.96 8.98 12.52
CA PHE A 339 12.70 9.39 13.11
C PHE A 339 11.45 8.79 12.42
N ASP A 340 11.62 8.02 11.34
CA ASP A 340 10.54 7.33 10.63
C ASP A 340 10.83 5.83 10.41
N ALA A 341 11.76 5.29 11.15
CA ALA A 341 12.29 3.94 10.93
C ALA A 341 11.26 2.81 11.12
N ASP A 342 10.10 3.07 11.76
CA ASP A 342 9.00 2.11 11.90
C ASP A 342 7.88 2.29 10.87
N GLY A 343 7.98 3.31 10.03
CA GLY A 343 7.07 3.50 8.92
C GLY A 343 6.74 4.96 8.66
N ILE A 344 6.27 5.20 7.46
CA ILE A 344 5.76 6.48 6.97
C ILE A 344 4.25 6.31 6.81
N TRP A 345 3.47 6.88 7.77
CA TRP A 345 2.01 6.75 7.75
C TRP A 345 1.37 7.93 7.02
N SER A 346 0.06 7.99 7.01
CA SER A 346 -0.69 8.92 6.17
C SER A 346 -0.39 10.40 6.40
N GLY A 347 -0.78 11.20 5.43
CA GLY A 347 -0.55 12.63 5.47
C GLY A 347 -1.13 13.38 4.27
N GLY A 348 -0.60 14.56 3.99
CA GLY A 348 -1.09 15.49 2.98
C GLY A 348 -0.01 16.01 2.05
N ALA A 349 -0.43 16.66 0.97
CA ALA A 349 0.44 17.32 0.01
C ALA A 349 0.02 18.76 -0.24
N CYS A 350 0.98 19.62 -0.57
CA CYS A 350 0.73 20.98 -1.05
C CYS A 350 1.80 21.40 -2.06
N LEU A 351 1.60 22.53 -2.71
CA LEU A 351 2.64 23.26 -3.41
C LEU A 351 3.13 24.38 -2.50
N ASP A 352 4.44 24.50 -2.26
CA ASP A 352 4.97 25.62 -1.48
C ASP A 352 4.88 26.96 -2.23
N ALA A 353 5.37 28.03 -1.63
CA ALA A 353 5.30 29.37 -2.20
C ALA A 353 5.98 29.51 -3.58
N ASP A 354 6.95 28.65 -3.87
CA ASP A 354 7.66 28.59 -5.15
C ASP A 354 7.02 27.61 -6.14
N GLY A 355 5.90 26.98 -5.78
CA GLY A 355 5.20 25.98 -6.57
C GLY A 355 5.85 24.59 -6.55
N THR A 356 6.80 24.34 -5.64
CA THR A 356 7.43 23.02 -5.47
C THR A 356 6.51 22.10 -4.67
N PRO A 357 6.29 20.85 -5.15
CA PRO A 357 5.51 19.87 -4.40
C PRO A 357 6.17 19.50 -3.06
N VAL A 358 5.36 19.46 -2.01
CA VAL A 358 5.75 19.12 -0.63
C VAL A 358 4.79 18.08 -0.09
N LEU A 359 5.35 17.04 0.54
CA LEU A 359 4.62 16.02 1.26
C LEU A 359 4.82 16.21 2.77
N PHE A 360 3.73 16.15 3.52
CA PHE A 360 3.72 16.03 4.97
C PHE A 360 3.24 14.65 5.34
N TYR A 361 3.93 13.97 6.23
CA TYR A 361 3.61 12.61 6.61
C TYR A 361 3.77 12.37 8.10
N THR A 362 3.09 11.35 8.59
CA THR A 362 3.30 10.86 9.94
C THR A 362 4.53 9.97 9.97
N ALA A 363 5.53 10.39 10.71
CA ALA A 363 6.76 9.63 10.93
C ALA A 363 6.59 8.75 12.18
N GLY A 364 6.69 7.43 12.01
CA GLY A 364 6.60 6.42 13.07
C GLY A 364 7.97 6.02 13.59
N ASP A 365 8.16 6.16 14.91
CA ASP A 365 9.38 5.73 15.62
C ASP A 365 9.00 5.13 16.98
N PHE A 366 8.90 3.81 17.07
CA PHE A 366 8.55 3.09 18.29
C PHE A 366 9.68 3.07 19.35
N SER A 367 10.86 3.56 18.99
CA SER A 367 11.97 3.71 19.95
C SER A 367 11.86 4.99 20.80
N SER A 368 10.99 5.92 20.43
CA SER A 368 10.74 7.20 21.12
C SER A 368 9.30 7.28 21.64
N PHE A 369 9.06 8.22 22.57
CA PHE A 369 7.70 8.59 22.98
C PHE A 369 7.57 10.13 23.02
N PRO A 370 6.56 10.71 22.36
CA PRO A 370 5.54 10.08 21.50
C PRO A 370 6.14 9.35 20.31
N THR A 371 5.51 8.25 19.90
CA THR A 371 5.96 7.40 18.79
C THR A 371 5.67 8.02 17.42
N GLN A 372 4.95 9.13 17.39
CA GLN A 372 4.42 9.78 16.18
C GLN A 372 4.83 11.24 16.13
N SER A 373 5.20 11.70 14.95
CA SER A 373 5.51 13.11 14.68
C SER A 373 5.19 13.44 13.22
N VAL A 374 5.06 14.73 12.90
CA VAL A 374 4.88 15.16 11.50
C VAL A 374 6.23 15.49 10.91
N ALA A 375 6.54 14.88 9.78
CA ALA A 375 7.73 15.14 8.98
C ALA A 375 7.36 15.67 7.59
N LEU A 376 8.38 16.17 6.86
CA LEU A 376 8.22 16.85 5.58
C LEU A 376 9.24 16.32 4.56
N ALA A 377 8.81 16.16 3.30
CA ALA A 377 9.68 15.93 2.16
C ALA A 377 9.35 16.87 1.02
N ARG A 378 10.38 17.45 0.35
CA ARG A 378 10.26 18.32 -0.83
C ARG A 378 10.64 17.56 -2.09
N SER A 379 9.88 17.76 -3.16
CA SER A 379 10.23 17.21 -4.46
C SER A 379 11.57 17.77 -4.96
N LEU A 380 12.35 16.92 -5.64
CA LEU A 380 13.55 17.33 -6.36
C LEU A 380 13.25 17.88 -7.76
N TYR A 381 11.99 18.13 -8.11
CA TYR A 381 11.57 18.69 -9.39
C TYR A 381 12.36 19.93 -9.80
N PRO A 382 12.66 20.92 -8.92
CA PRO A 382 13.45 22.07 -9.32
C PRO A 382 14.86 21.73 -9.83
N ALA A 383 15.39 20.57 -9.44
CA ALA A 383 16.72 20.13 -9.85
C ALA A 383 16.70 19.15 -11.03
N ASP A 384 15.68 18.30 -11.15
CA ASP A 384 15.62 17.21 -12.14
C ASP A 384 14.53 17.39 -13.22
N GLY A 385 13.56 18.26 -13.02
CA GLY A 385 12.46 18.51 -13.95
C GLY A 385 11.52 17.31 -14.14
N ASP A 386 11.54 16.33 -13.22
CA ASP A 386 10.75 15.10 -13.34
C ASP A 386 9.29 15.34 -12.91
N ASN A 387 8.38 15.48 -13.87
CA ASN A 387 6.95 15.64 -13.63
C ASN A 387 6.30 14.39 -12.98
N ASP A 388 6.92 13.24 -13.04
CA ASP A 388 6.44 12.04 -12.33
C ASP A 388 6.73 12.11 -10.82
N LEU A 389 7.50 13.11 -10.35
CA LEU A 389 7.81 13.35 -8.94
C LEU A 389 8.35 12.10 -8.22
N LYS A 390 9.32 11.41 -8.84
CA LYS A 390 9.88 10.16 -8.29
C LYS A 390 10.87 10.38 -7.17
N ARG A 391 11.44 11.59 -7.05
CA ARG A 391 12.53 11.88 -6.13
C ARG A 391 12.16 12.97 -5.13
N TRP A 392 12.37 12.68 -3.86
CA TRP A 392 12.04 13.53 -2.75
C TRP A 392 13.22 13.67 -1.78
N ALA A 393 13.37 14.85 -1.21
CA ALA A 393 14.34 15.12 -0.15
C ALA A 393 13.59 15.32 1.18
N LYS A 394 13.80 14.43 2.13
CA LYS A 394 13.26 14.58 3.48
C LYS A 394 13.94 15.70 4.24
N HIS A 395 13.16 16.45 5.01
CA HIS A 395 13.70 17.34 6.01
C HIS A 395 14.45 16.55 7.09
N PRO A 396 15.60 17.04 7.59
CA PRO A 396 16.47 16.24 8.48
C PRO A 396 15.87 15.93 9.85
N ALA A 397 14.75 16.54 10.21
CA ALA A 397 14.03 16.31 11.46
C ALA A 397 12.52 16.51 11.26
N PRO A 398 11.66 15.93 12.12
CA PRO A 398 10.23 16.24 12.13
C PRO A 398 9.98 17.73 12.33
N VAL A 399 8.97 18.26 11.61
CA VAL A 399 8.60 19.68 11.65
C VAL A 399 7.57 20.00 12.73
N VAL A 400 6.79 18.99 13.18
CA VAL A 400 5.89 19.11 14.34
C VAL A 400 6.00 17.88 15.22
N ARG A 401 6.16 18.10 16.51
CA ARG A 401 6.07 17.09 17.56
C ARG A 401 4.97 17.46 18.54
N GLN A 402 4.17 16.50 18.95
CA GLN A 402 3.17 16.69 19.99
C GLN A 402 3.87 17.06 21.30
N ARG A 403 3.30 18.01 22.05
CA ARG A 403 3.79 18.41 23.38
C ARG A 403 2.81 17.93 24.46
N GLU A 404 3.33 17.67 25.65
CA GLU A 404 2.47 17.42 26.80
C GLU A 404 1.43 18.53 26.98
N GLY A 405 0.19 18.15 27.30
CA GLY A 405 -0.95 19.07 27.39
C GLY A 405 -1.66 19.36 26.07
N GLN A 406 -1.19 18.80 24.94
CA GLN A 406 -1.89 18.86 23.67
C GLN A 406 -2.73 17.57 23.48
N GLY A 407 -3.94 17.54 24.06
CA GLY A 407 -4.86 16.42 23.93
C GLY A 407 -4.35 15.10 24.54
N LEU A 408 -4.73 13.96 23.93
CA LEU A 408 -4.21 12.63 24.27
C LEU A 408 -2.76 12.52 23.80
N TYR A 409 -1.83 12.56 24.76
CA TYR A 409 -0.40 12.53 24.46
C TYR A 409 0.03 11.14 23.97
N GLY A 410 0.56 11.08 22.75
CA GLY A 410 0.90 9.85 22.04
C GLY A 410 -0.02 9.54 20.85
N GLU A 411 -1.19 10.18 20.75
CA GLU A 411 -2.10 10.05 19.62
C GLU A 411 -2.03 11.32 18.74
N PHE A 412 -1.24 11.25 17.65
CA PHE A 412 -0.87 12.42 16.86
C PHE A 412 -0.44 12.05 15.45
N ARG A 413 -1.38 12.04 14.47
CA ARG A 413 -1.09 11.55 13.11
C ARG A 413 -1.93 12.20 12.02
N ASP A 414 -1.58 11.89 10.76
CA ASP A 414 -2.32 12.18 9.52
C ASP A 414 -2.46 13.69 9.25
N PRO A 415 -1.35 14.39 9.00
CA PRO A 415 -1.40 15.82 8.72
C PRO A 415 -2.13 16.12 7.41
N PHE A 416 -3.08 17.07 7.46
CA PHE A 416 -3.75 17.66 6.30
C PHE A 416 -3.37 19.14 6.19
N VAL A 417 -2.84 19.58 5.04
CA VAL A 417 -2.24 20.91 4.89
C VAL A 417 -2.87 21.68 3.74
N TRP A 418 -3.16 22.97 3.97
CA TRP A 418 -3.62 23.89 2.92
C TRP A 418 -3.14 25.32 3.19
N GLU A 419 -3.20 26.17 2.16
CA GLU A 419 -2.91 27.58 2.25
C GLU A 419 -4.19 28.39 2.03
N GLU A 420 -4.38 29.47 2.80
CA GLU A 420 -5.46 30.43 2.64
C GLU A 420 -4.97 31.83 2.99
N ASP A 421 -5.03 32.77 2.02
CA ASP A 421 -4.64 34.17 2.15
C ASP A 421 -3.21 34.37 2.73
N GLY A 422 -2.24 33.60 2.28
CA GLY A 422 -0.83 33.68 2.69
C GLY A 422 -0.52 33.05 4.06
N VAL A 423 -1.47 32.34 4.65
CA VAL A 423 -1.28 31.59 5.89
C VAL A 423 -1.44 30.10 5.60
N TRP A 424 -0.47 29.32 6.03
CA TRP A 424 -0.55 27.87 5.98
C TRP A 424 -1.26 27.32 7.21
N TYR A 425 -2.14 26.37 7.00
CA TYR A 425 -2.84 25.62 8.04
C TYR A 425 -2.51 24.16 7.95
N MET A 426 -2.43 23.49 9.10
CA MET A 426 -2.27 22.05 9.21
C MET A 426 -3.26 21.52 10.26
N LEU A 427 -4.00 20.48 9.92
CA LEU A 427 -4.71 19.64 10.86
C LEU A 427 -3.85 18.42 11.15
N VAL A 428 -3.84 17.96 12.40
CA VAL A 428 -3.24 16.68 12.79
C VAL A 428 -4.27 15.94 13.64
N GLY A 429 -4.59 14.71 13.27
CA GLY A 429 -5.57 13.89 13.98
C GLY A 429 -5.13 13.52 15.40
N GLY A 430 -6.07 13.40 16.30
CA GLY A 430 -5.86 13.06 17.69
C GLY A 430 -7.13 13.05 18.50
N GLY A 431 -7.01 13.15 19.81
CA GLY A 431 -8.12 13.18 20.74
C GLY A 431 -7.86 14.03 21.96
N THR A 432 -8.88 14.21 22.79
CA THR A 432 -8.80 14.93 24.06
C THR A 432 -9.11 14.00 25.23
N ALA A 433 -8.51 14.31 26.40
CA ALA A 433 -8.79 13.63 27.65
C ALA A 433 -9.93 14.30 28.42
N GLU A 434 -10.35 13.72 29.54
CA GLU A 434 -11.29 14.35 30.46
C GLU A 434 -10.88 15.81 30.82
N PRO A 435 -11.81 16.77 31.01
CA PRO A 435 -13.27 16.56 31.09
C PRO A 435 -14.00 16.57 29.71
N ALA A 436 -13.36 16.94 28.63
CA ALA A 436 -13.96 17.01 27.28
C ALA A 436 -13.39 15.87 26.39
N ARG A 437 -13.62 14.63 26.80
CA ARG A 437 -13.13 13.44 26.11
C ARG A 437 -13.81 13.28 24.74
N GLY A 438 -13.02 13.12 23.68
CA GLY A 438 -13.51 12.88 22.33
C GLY A 438 -12.42 13.00 21.26
N GLY A 439 -12.75 12.57 20.05
CA GLY A 439 -11.89 12.76 18.89
C GLY A 439 -11.81 14.24 18.47
N THR A 440 -10.68 14.66 17.95
CA THR A 440 -10.42 16.01 17.44
C THR A 440 -9.33 16.02 16.37
N ALA A 441 -9.13 17.20 15.76
CA ALA A 441 -7.92 17.51 15.02
C ALA A 441 -7.25 18.75 15.66
N PHE A 442 -5.93 18.70 15.81
CA PHE A 442 -5.13 19.81 16.29
C PHE A 442 -4.80 20.77 15.14
N VAL A 443 -4.97 22.07 15.35
CA VAL A 443 -4.71 23.09 14.33
C VAL A 443 -3.35 23.73 14.58
N TYR A 444 -2.56 23.79 13.51
CA TYR A 444 -1.29 24.53 13.46
C TYR A 444 -1.31 25.53 12.34
N THR A 445 -0.55 26.62 12.48
CA THR A 445 -0.37 27.64 11.43
C THR A 445 1.10 27.94 11.21
N SER A 446 1.45 28.25 9.96
CA SER A 446 2.74 28.78 9.56
C SER A 446 2.56 29.96 8.59
N SER A 447 3.43 30.95 8.69
CA SER A 447 3.53 32.06 7.73
C SER A 447 4.81 32.02 6.91
N GLY A 448 5.58 30.94 7.03
CA GLY A 448 6.92 30.82 6.51
C GLY A 448 7.14 29.61 5.59
N ASP A 449 8.25 28.97 5.77
CA ASP A 449 8.83 27.96 4.90
C ASP A 449 8.30 26.54 5.10
N LEU A 450 7.22 26.36 5.84
CA LEU A 450 6.60 25.05 6.19
C LEU A 450 7.40 24.18 7.17
N THR A 451 8.49 24.67 7.75
CA THR A 451 9.27 23.94 8.75
C THR A 451 8.97 24.38 10.18
N GLU A 452 8.35 25.58 10.34
CA GLU A 452 7.99 26.16 11.64
C GLU A 452 6.47 26.29 11.76
N TRP A 453 5.91 25.67 12.80
CA TRP A 453 4.47 25.62 13.03
C TRP A 453 4.08 26.06 14.43
N SER A 454 3.01 26.85 14.53
CA SER A 454 2.45 27.35 15.79
C SER A 454 1.13 26.65 16.10
N TYR A 455 1.03 26.02 17.25
CA TYR A 455 -0.21 25.40 17.73
C TYR A 455 -1.31 26.44 18.01
N ARG A 456 -2.54 26.16 17.57
CA ARG A 456 -3.72 27.03 17.70
C ARG A 456 -4.86 26.43 18.54
N GLY A 457 -4.74 25.18 18.96
CA GLY A 457 -5.75 24.44 19.72
C GLY A 457 -6.47 23.40 18.90
N GLU A 458 -7.56 22.86 19.45
CA GLU A 458 -8.40 21.88 18.81
C GLU A 458 -9.32 22.55 17.78
N LEU A 459 -9.53 21.91 16.63
CA LEU A 459 -10.44 22.36 15.59
C LEU A 459 -11.91 22.36 16.06
N PHE A 460 -12.33 21.21 16.58
CA PHE A 460 -13.63 20.86 17.08
C PHE A 460 -13.49 19.54 17.84
N VAL A 461 -14.17 19.36 18.96
CA VAL A 461 -14.10 18.13 19.77
C VAL A 461 -15.46 17.44 19.75
N SER A 462 -15.49 16.13 19.42
CA SER A 462 -16.73 15.34 19.50
C SER A 462 -17.12 15.07 20.95
N ASP A 463 -18.42 14.94 21.18
CA ASP A 463 -18.94 14.49 22.49
C ASP A 463 -18.97 12.96 22.54
N TYR A 464 -17.90 12.36 23.09
CA TYR A 464 -17.77 10.91 23.22
C TYR A 464 -18.87 10.30 24.10
N ALA A 465 -19.32 11.00 25.14
CA ALA A 465 -20.38 10.50 26.02
C ALA A 465 -21.72 10.34 25.29
N LYS A 466 -21.99 11.25 24.34
CA LYS A 466 -23.21 11.23 23.53
C LYS A 466 -23.07 10.35 22.28
N TYR A 467 -21.90 10.35 21.65
CA TYR A 467 -21.61 9.67 20.37
C TYR A 467 -20.38 8.77 20.49
N PRO A 468 -20.42 7.67 21.28
CA PRO A 468 -19.25 6.83 21.50
C PRO A 468 -18.71 6.17 20.22
N TYR A 469 -19.52 6.02 19.18
CA TYR A 469 -19.11 5.51 17.88
C TYR A 469 -18.12 6.43 17.15
N LEU A 470 -18.00 7.70 17.56
CA LEU A 470 -17.00 8.63 17.06
C LEU A 470 -15.61 8.44 17.69
N GLY A 471 -15.47 7.46 18.59
CA GLY A 471 -14.20 7.11 19.20
C GLY A 471 -13.60 8.18 20.11
N THR A 472 -12.45 7.87 20.66
CA THR A 472 -11.68 8.77 21.54
C THR A 472 -10.64 9.60 20.81
N MET A 473 -10.41 9.32 19.55
CA MET A 473 -9.56 10.09 18.65
C MET A 473 -10.04 10.01 17.20
N TRP A 474 -9.54 10.91 16.37
CA TRP A 474 -9.76 10.90 14.92
C TRP A 474 -8.46 10.70 14.16
N GLU A 475 -8.52 9.86 13.15
CA GLU A 475 -7.55 9.73 12.09
C GLU A 475 -8.02 10.51 10.86
N LEU A 476 -7.07 10.86 9.99
CA LEU A 476 -7.31 11.41 8.65
C LEU A 476 -8.28 12.59 8.62
N PRO A 477 -8.07 13.63 9.43
CA PRO A 477 -8.94 14.81 9.39
C PRO A 477 -8.74 15.56 8.07
N VAL A 478 -9.83 15.80 7.33
CA VAL A 478 -9.84 16.53 6.06
C VAL A 478 -10.83 17.67 6.14
N LEU A 479 -10.37 18.89 5.93
CA LEU A 479 -11.22 20.10 5.88
C LEU A 479 -11.14 20.72 4.50
N LEU A 480 -12.25 20.69 3.76
CA LEU A 480 -12.30 21.20 2.38
C LEU A 480 -13.49 22.14 2.17
N PRO A 481 -13.37 23.14 1.29
CA PRO A 481 -14.53 23.88 0.81
C PRO A 481 -15.54 22.94 0.18
N LEU A 482 -16.83 23.10 0.51
CA LEU A 482 -17.92 22.33 -0.08
C LEU A 482 -18.67 23.19 -1.10
N PRO A 483 -18.42 23.02 -2.42
CA PRO A 483 -19.06 23.84 -3.44
C PRO A 483 -20.55 23.50 -3.61
N ILE A 484 -21.35 24.38 -4.19
CA ILE A 484 -22.63 24.05 -4.82
C ILE A 484 -22.39 23.59 -6.26
N ARG A 485 -23.22 22.66 -6.76
CA ARG A 485 -23.21 22.18 -8.14
C ARG A 485 -24.44 22.69 -8.89
N GLU A 486 -24.23 23.51 -9.93
CA GLU A 486 -25.26 24.07 -10.81
C GLU A 486 -24.85 23.83 -12.27
N ASP A 487 -25.72 23.21 -13.07
CA ASP A 487 -25.50 22.94 -14.50
C ASP A 487 -24.14 22.32 -14.83
N GLY A 488 -23.67 21.41 -13.96
CA GLY A 488 -22.38 20.74 -14.10
C GLY A 488 -21.16 21.58 -13.68
N SER A 489 -21.36 22.83 -13.25
CA SER A 489 -20.31 23.73 -12.76
C SER A 489 -20.29 23.75 -11.24
N TYR A 490 -19.12 24.04 -10.66
CA TYR A 490 -18.92 24.13 -9.21
C TYR A 490 -18.63 25.58 -8.79
N ARG A 491 -19.38 26.08 -7.79
CA ARG A 491 -19.24 27.45 -7.26
C ARG A 491 -19.08 27.42 -5.74
N PRO A 492 -18.37 28.39 -5.14
CA PRO A 492 -18.26 28.48 -3.69
C PRO A 492 -19.63 28.57 -3.01
N SER A 493 -19.87 27.78 -1.98
CA SER A 493 -21.05 27.86 -1.11
C SER A 493 -20.83 28.72 0.13
N GLY A 494 -19.57 28.99 0.50
CA GLY A 494 -19.18 29.53 1.79
C GLY A 494 -19.16 28.49 2.92
N LYS A 495 -19.52 27.23 2.65
CA LYS A 495 -19.46 26.12 3.59
C LYS A 495 -18.23 25.25 3.37
N HIS A 496 -17.85 24.53 4.41
CA HIS A 496 -16.81 23.51 4.41
C HIS A 496 -17.39 22.17 4.82
N ILE A 497 -16.72 21.12 4.43
CA ILE A 497 -16.92 19.77 4.92
C ILE A 497 -15.71 19.35 5.74
N LEU A 498 -15.95 18.88 6.97
CA LEU A 498 -14.98 18.18 7.80
C LEU A 498 -15.24 16.70 7.71
N LEU A 499 -14.25 15.93 7.29
CA LEU A 499 -14.28 14.46 7.20
C LEU A 499 -13.29 13.89 8.20
N VAL A 500 -13.64 12.78 8.85
CA VAL A 500 -12.79 12.10 9.82
C VAL A 500 -13.04 10.59 9.77
N CYS A 501 -12.04 9.82 10.20
CA CYS A 501 -12.16 8.40 10.51
C CYS A 501 -12.03 8.24 12.04
N PRO A 502 -13.08 7.84 12.76
CA PRO A 502 -13.02 7.58 14.18
C PRO A 502 -12.09 6.42 14.52
N TRP A 503 -11.36 6.54 15.64
CA TRP A 503 -10.48 5.51 16.15
C TRP A 503 -10.50 5.46 17.69
N GLY A 504 -9.99 4.36 18.26
CA GLY A 504 -9.91 4.15 19.70
C GLY A 504 -11.18 3.54 20.29
N GLU A 505 -11.38 3.75 21.58
CA GLU A 505 -12.49 3.12 22.31
C GLU A 505 -13.86 3.50 21.73
N GLY A 506 -14.70 2.50 21.49
CA GLY A 506 -16.07 2.66 20.99
C GLY A 506 -16.19 3.00 19.51
N ALA A 507 -15.08 3.31 18.82
CA ALA A 507 -15.10 3.78 17.44
C ALA A 507 -15.71 2.78 16.46
N LYS A 508 -16.49 3.32 15.51
CA LYS A 508 -16.76 2.67 14.23
C LYS A 508 -15.87 3.32 13.18
N VAL A 509 -15.05 2.51 12.52
CA VAL A 509 -14.06 2.97 11.55
C VAL A 509 -14.74 3.22 10.20
N GLU A 510 -15.54 4.29 10.14
CA GLU A 510 -16.34 4.71 9.00
C GLU A 510 -16.05 6.19 8.68
N VAL A 511 -16.30 6.66 7.47
CA VAL A 511 -16.15 8.08 7.13
C VAL A 511 -17.35 8.88 7.64
N ASN A 512 -17.13 9.61 8.73
CA ASN A 512 -18.08 10.56 9.27
C ASN A 512 -17.79 11.98 8.78
N TYR A 513 -18.84 12.80 8.56
CA TYR A 513 -18.68 14.17 8.09
C TYR A 513 -19.59 15.16 8.79
N TRP A 514 -19.14 16.42 8.86
CA TRP A 514 -19.95 17.58 9.19
C TRP A 514 -19.87 18.63 8.09
N ILE A 515 -21.00 19.26 7.80
CA ILE A 515 -21.05 20.51 7.02
C ILE A 515 -21.09 21.66 8.00
N GLY A 516 -20.32 22.72 7.76
CA GLY A 516 -20.26 23.86 8.68
C GLY A 516 -19.42 25.03 8.17
N ALA A 517 -19.04 25.89 9.09
CA ALA A 517 -18.23 27.06 8.83
C ALA A 517 -16.82 26.90 9.40
N TRP A 518 -15.80 27.16 8.59
CA TRP A 518 -14.43 27.36 9.04
C TRP A 518 -14.20 28.82 9.40
N ASP A 519 -13.91 29.11 10.69
CA ASP A 519 -13.49 30.43 11.12
C ASP A 519 -11.96 30.48 11.29
N ARG A 520 -11.27 30.97 10.25
CA ARG A 520 -9.82 31.06 10.20
C ARG A 520 -9.21 31.99 11.26
N ARG A 521 -9.99 32.98 11.77
CA ARG A 521 -9.48 33.96 12.77
C ARG A 521 -9.25 33.32 14.12
N VAL A 522 -10.06 32.36 14.48
CA VAL A 522 -9.97 31.61 15.74
C VAL A 522 -9.55 30.16 15.55
N CYS A 523 -9.32 29.72 14.30
CA CYS A 523 -8.91 28.37 13.94
C CYS A 523 -9.89 27.31 14.48
N ARG A 524 -11.20 27.52 14.23
CA ARG A 524 -12.26 26.62 14.69
C ARG A 524 -13.20 26.25 13.55
N PHE A 525 -13.69 25.05 13.58
CA PHE A 525 -14.79 24.60 12.76
C PHE A 525 -16.09 24.59 13.58
N VAL A 526 -17.14 25.19 13.03
CA VAL A 526 -18.46 25.25 13.65
C VAL A 526 -19.42 24.44 12.79
N PRO A 527 -19.79 23.21 13.22
CA PRO A 527 -20.70 22.39 12.47
C PRO A 527 -22.14 22.97 12.48
N ASP A 528 -22.87 22.80 11.36
CA ASP A 528 -24.27 23.19 11.27
C ASP A 528 -25.17 22.28 12.09
N GLN A 529 -24.74 21.03 12.33
CA GLN A 529 -25.43 20.01 13.13
C GLN A 529 -24.42 19.33 14.05
N GLU A 530 -24.87 18.98 15.25
CA GLU A 530 -24.03 18.33 16.25
C GLU A 530 -23.68 16.89 15.85
N GLU A 531 -24.69 16.13 15.39
CA GLU A 531 -24.51 14.76 14.93
C GLU A 531 -23.92 14.73 13.51
N PRO A 532 -22.86 13.93 13.26
CA PRO A 532 -22.32 13.83 11.91
C PRO A 532 -23.23 13.06 10.97
N GLY A 533 -23.05 13.30 9.67
CA GLY A 533 -23.55 12.44 8.62
C GLY A 533 -22.62 11.25 8.39
N LEU A 534 -23.20 10.13 7.95
CA LEU A 534 -22.44 8.97 7.43
C LEU A 534 -22.54 8.97 5.90
N MET A 535 -21.39 8.81 5.22
CA MET A 535 -21.37 8.84 3.76
C MET A 535 -21.75 7.50 3.13
N ASP A 536 -21.27 6.41 3.71
CA ASP A 536 -21.43 5.05 3.20
C ASP A 536 -21.95 4.14 4.31
N VAL A 537 -22.84 3.22 3.96
CA VAL A 537 -23.49 2.31 4.93
C VAL A 537 -22.98 0.87 4.79
N GLY A 538 -21.86 0.67 4.15
CA GLY A 538 -21.17 -0.62 4.00
C GLY A 538 -20.17 -0.92 5.13
N ASP A 539 -20.36 -0.35 6.32
CA ASP A 539 -19.47 -0.50 7.48
C ASP A 539 -18.03 -0.04 7.16
N PHE A 540 -17.01 -0.70 7.69
CA PHE A 540 -15.58 -0.36 7.52
C PHE A 540 -15.03 -0.54 6.09
N HIS A 541 -15.84 -0.96 5.11
CA HIS A 541 -15.39 -1.06 3.73
C HIS A 541 -15.20 0.30 3.05
N PHE A 542 -15.72 1.36 3.60
CA PHE A 542 -15.52 2.72 3.12
C PHE A 542 -14.95 3.55 4.27
N THR A 543 -13.62 3.67 4.29
CA THR A 543 -12.90 4.33 5.38
C THR A 543 -11.69 5.11 4.86
N GLY A 544 -10.91 5.72 5.73
CA GLY A 544 -9.67 6.38 5.40
C GLY A 544 -9.82 7.54 4.40
N PRO A 545 -10.55 8.63 4.74
CA PRO A 545 -10.80 9.73 3.82
C PRO A 545 -9.55 10.54 3.55
N SER A 546 -9.34 10.92 2.29
CA SER A 546 -8.42 11.97 1.89
C SER A 546 -9.00 12.75 0.73
N GLY A 547 -8.62 14.00 0.56
CA GLY A 547 -9.26 14.77 -0.48
C GLY A 547 -8.51 16.03 -0.88
N MET A 548 -8.98 16.63 -1.96
CA MET A 548 -8.44 17.89 -2.48
C MET A 548 -9.53 18.72 -3.15
N ARG A 549 -9.29 20.02 -3.21
CA ARG A 549 -9.99 20.88 -4.17
C ARG A 549 -9.28 20.74 -5.52
N ASP A 550 -10.00 20.25 -6.53
CA ASP A 550 -9.45 20.15 -7.88
C ASP A 550 -9.22 21.57 -8.46
N PRO A 551 -7.98 21.99 -8.75
CA PRO A 551 -7.71 23.34 -9.24
C PRO A 551 -8.24 23.58 -10.66
N ARG A 552 -8.54 22.53 -11.43
CA ARG A 552 -9.05 22.61 -12.80
C ARG A 552 -10.55 22.93 -12.86
N THR A 553 -11.31 22.43 -11.90
CA THR A 553 -12.78 22.47 -11.93
C THR A 553 -13.39 23.17 -10.72
N GLY A 554 -12.63 23.36 -9.65
CA GLY A 554 -13.10 23.88 -8.37
C GLY A 554 -13.96 22.93 -7.55
N ARG A 555 -14.15 21.68 -8.01
CA ARG A 555 -14.90 20.64 -7.26
C ARG A 555 -14.06 20.08 -6.11
N THR A 556 -14.73 19.54 -5.14
CA THR A 556 -14.10 18.82 -4.03
C THR A 556 -14.10 17.33 -4.34
N LEU A 557 -12.90 16.73 -4.35
CA LEU A 557 -12.67 15.32 -4.58
C LEU A 557 -12.36 14.61 -3.27
N LEU A 558 -12.87 13.40 -3.13
CA LEU A 558 -12.58 12.49 -2.03
C LEU A 558 -12.05 11.17 -2.58
N PHE A 559 -11.05 10.64 -1.90
CA PHE A 559 -10.47 9.32 -2.08
C PHE A 559 -10.56 8.54 -0.77
N THR A 560 -10.81 7.24 -0.85
CA THR A 560 -10.98 6.37 0.31
C THR A 560 -10.34 5.02 0.06
N ILE A 561 -10.23 4.21 1.10
CA ILE A 561 -9.90 2.80 0.98
C ILE A 561 -11.17 1.95 1.05
N ALA A 562 -11.22 0.89 0.27
CA ALA A 562 -12.14 -0.23 0.45
C ALA A 562 -11.37 -1.43 1.00
N GLN A 563 -11.50 -1.68 2.30
CA GLN A 563 -10.76 -2.74 2.97
C GLN A 563 -11.21 -4.14 2.52
N GLY A 564 -10.29 -5.10 2.53
CA GLY A 564 -10.59 -6.51 2.36
C GLY A 564 -10.99 -7.16 3.69
N GLU A 565 -11.60 -8.34 3.61
CA GLU A 565 -12.04 -9.11 4.77
C GLU A 565 -11.49 -10.55 4.74
N ARG A 566 -10.45 -10.79 3.95
CA ARG A 566 -9.82 -12.10 3.86
C ARG A 566 -8.94 -12.38 5.08
N THR A 567 -8.72 -13.67 5.35
CA THR A 567 -7.79 -14.06 6.41
C THR A 567 -6.34 -13.78 6.01
N PRO A 568 -5.42 -13.62 6.99
CA PRO A 568 -3.99 -13.44 6.71
C PRO A 568 -3.39 -14.52 5.81
N GLU A 569 -3.81 -15.78 5.95
CA GLU A 569 -3.32 -16.91 5.14
C GLU A 569 -3.75 -16.77 3.68
N ILE A 570 -4.98 -16.33 3.44
CA ILE A 570 -5.50 -16.10 2.09
C ILE A 570 -4.76 -14.91 1.45
N ASP A 571 -4.59 -13.81 2.15
CA ASP A 571 -3.84 -12.65 1.68
C ASP A 571 -2.38 -13.04 1.36
N TYR A 572 -1.75 -13.85 2.21
CA TYR A 572 -0.41 -14.39 1.96
C TYR A 572 -0.35 -15.19 0.65
N ASP A 573 -1.31 -16.07 0.42
CA ASP A 573 -1.36 -16.91 -0.78
C ASP A 573 -1.75 -16.14 -2.05
N CYS A 574 -2.47 -15.00 -1.94
CA CYS A 574 -2.85 -14.12 -3.03
C CYS A 574 -1.77 -13.09 -3.37
N GLY A 575 -0.97 -12.67 -2.38
CA GLY A 575 0.08 -11.66 -2.51
C GLY A 575 -0.46 -10.23 -2.72
N TRP A 576 -1.69 -9.95 -2.30
CA TRP A 576 -2.28 -8.62 -2.29
C TRP A 576 -3.40 -8.51 -1.25
N SER A 577 -3.64 -7.30 -0.75
CA SER A 577 -4.72 -7.00 0.19
C SER A 577 -5.20 -5.56 0.01
N HIS A 578 -6.51 -5.36 0.13
CA HIS A 578 -7.22 -4.09 0.01
C HIS A 578 -7.27 -3.50 -1.42
N GLY A 579 -7.81 -2.29 -1.53
CA GLY A 579 -7.92 -1.49 -2.74
C GLY A 579 -8.55 -0.15 -2.42
N ALA A 580 -8.32 0.87 -3.24
CA ALA A 580 -8.97 2.16 -3.09
C ALA A 580 -10.44 2.08 -3.53
N GLY A 581 -11.31 2.85 -2.86
CA GLY A 581 -12.64 3.18 -3.36
C GLY A 581 -12.57 4.02 -4.64
N LEU A 582 -13.66 4.12 -5.35
CA LEU A 582 -13.76 5.01 -6.50
C LEU A 582 -13.64 6.48 -6.05
N PRO A 583 -12.93 7.34 -6.80
CA PRO A 583 -12.92 8.75 -6.52
C PRO A 583 -14.33 9.34 -6.63
N VAL A 584 -14.74 10.15 -5.65
CA VAL A 584 -16.05 10.80 -5.64
C VAL A 584 -15.96 12.32 -5.62
N SER A 585 -16.93 13.00 -6.21
CA SER A 585 -17.11 14.44 -6.12
C SER A 585 -18.13 14.76 -5.03
N LEU A 586 -17.84 15.81 -4.24
CA LEU A 586 -18.68 16.28 -3.14
C LEU A 586 -19.24 17.67 -3.44
N TRP A 587 -20.51 17.92 -3.08
CA TRP A 587 -21.14 19.23 -3.18
C TRP A 587 -22.27 19.43 -2.17
N LEU A 588 -22.59 20.69 -1.90
CA LEU A 588 -23.74 21.07 -1.10
C LEU A 588 -25.00 21.09 -1.97
N ARG A 589 -25.99 20.30 -1.61
CA ARG A 589 -27.30 20.24 -2.28
C ARG A 589 -28.14 21.47 -1.91
N PRO A 590 -29.19 21.80 -2.70
CA PRO A 590 -30.11 22.90 -2.38
C PRO A 590 -30.86 22.72 -1.05
N ASP A 591 -31.03 21.47 -0.57
CA ASP A 591 -31.64 21.14 0.71
C ASP A 591 -30.66 21.23 1.90
N GLY A 592 -29.42 21.71 1.68
CA GLY A 592 -28.39 21.87 2.69
C GLY A 592 -27.67 20.56 3.08
N ARG A 593 -28.01 19.43 2.46
CA ARG A 593 -27.36 18.13 2.69
C ARG A 593 -26.19 17.90 1.72
N LEU A 594 -25.36 16.90 2.05
CA LEU A 594 -24.28 16.45 1.18
C LEU A 594 -24.85 15.75 -0.06
N GLY A 595 -24.31 16.13 -1.22
CA GLY A 595 -24.42 15.38 -2.46
C GLY A 595 -23.07 14.79 -2.82
N PHE A 596 -23.03 13.54 -3.27
CA PHE A 596 -21.81 12.93 -3.78
C PHE A 596 -22.09 11.81 -4.77
N GLU A 597 -21.22 11.64 -5.71
CA GLU A 597 -21.23 10.55 -6.69
C GLU A 597 -19.82 10.27 -7.21
N PRO A 598 -19.57 9.08 -7.77
CA PRO A 598 -18.32 8.82 -8.47
C PRO A 598 -18.08 9.86 -9.56
N ILE A 599 -16.82 10.22 -9.75
CA ILE A 599 -16.43 11.23 -10.73
C ILE A 599 -16.83 10.84 -12.15
N GLU A 600 -17.19 11.83 -12.96
CA GLU A 600 -17.66 11.57 -14.34
C GLU A 600 -16.57 11.00 -15.25
N GLU A 601 -15.31 11.22 -14.95
CA GLU A 601 -14.15 10.70 -15.69
C GLU A 601 -14.14 9.18 -15.76
N LEU A 602 -14.74 8.48 -14.80
CA LEU A 602 -14.89 7.02 -14.82
C LEU A 602 -15.65 6.52 -16.06
N ARG A 603 -16.48 7.38 -16.69
CA ARG A 603 -17.13 7.06 -17.98
C ARG A 603 -16.12 6.78 -19.09
N ARG A 604 -14.87 7.23 -18.97
CA ARG A 604 -13.79 6.94 -19.93
C ARG A 604 -13.33 5.49 -19.87
N LEU A 605 -13.61 4.81 -18.76
CA LEU A 605 -13.35 3.38 -18.61
C LEU A 605 -14.48 2.51 -19.16
N ARG A 606 -15.59 3.09 -19.63
CA ARG A 606 -16.66 2.33 -20.27
C ARG A 606 -16.19 1.73 -21.57
N GLY A 607 -16.30 0.42 -21.66
CA GLY A 607 -16.19 -0.34 -22.90
C GLY A 607 -17.52 -0.46 -23.63
N ARG A 608 -17.89 -1.68 -23.98
CA ARG A 608 -19.12 -1.98 -24.69
C ARG A 608 -20.35 -1.73 -23.80
N LYS A 609 -21.38 -1.06 -24.33
CA LYS A 609 -22.70 -1.02 -23.72
C LYS A 609 -23.38 -2.36 -23.90
N LEU A 610 -23.69 -3.04 -22.79
CA LEU A 610 -24.25 -4.38 -22.78
C LEU A 610 -25.77 -4.36 -22.83
N VAL A 611 -26.40 -3.42 -22.11
CA VAL A 611 -27.85 -3.28 -22.01
C VAL A 611 -28.26 -1.81 -22.05
N GLU A 612 -29.35 -1.53 -22.76
CA GLU A 612 -30.17 -0.36 -22.64
C GLU A 612 -31.61 -0.81 -22.77
N ALA A 613 -32.37 -0.80 -21.68
CA ALA A 613 -33.73 -1.33 -21.63
C ALA A 613 -34.61 -0.55 -20.65
N ARG A 614 -35.93 -0.61 -20.88
CA ARG A 614 -36.96 -0.17 -19.93
C ARG A 614 -38.16 -1.09 -20.07
N GLY A 615 -38.62 -1.68 -18.98
CA GLY A 615 -39.75 -2.59 -18.99
C GLY A 615 -40.15 -2.97 -17.56
N ASN A 616 -41.19 -3.81 -17.41
CA ASN A 616 -41.54 -4.39 -16.13
C ASN A 616 -40.44 -5.34 -15.66
N LEU A 617 -40.58 -5.91 -14.46
CA LEU A 617 -39.54 -6.77 -13.88
C LEU A 617 -39.19 -8.00 -14.72
N GLU A 618 -40.17 -8.59 -15.43
CA GLU A 618 -39.98 -9.75 -16.30
C GLU A 618 -39.18 -9.36 -17.57
N ASP A 619 -39.60 -8.31 -18.27
CA ASP A 619 -38.92 -7.78 -19.47
C ASP A 619 -37.49 -7.36 -19.13
N ALA A 620 -37.31 -6.70 -18.00
CA ALA A 620 -36.02 -6.25 -17.49
C ALA A 620 -35.08 -7.46 -17.21
N ASN A 621 -35.59 -8.53 -16.57
CA ASN A 621 -34.80 -9.75 -16.35
C ASN A 621 -34.53 -10.51 -17.64
N ALA A 622 -35.45 -10.48 -18.62
CA ALA A 622 -35.20 -11.06 -19.94
C ALA A 622 -34.04 -10.35 -20.64
N ALA A 623 -33.96 -8.99 -20.56
CA ALA A 623 -32.82 -8.22 -21.06
C ALA A 623 -31.48 -8.55 -20.36
N LEU A 624 -31.51 -8.93 -19.07
CA LEU A 624 -30.34 -9.31 -18.28
C LEU A 624 -29.89 -10.75 -18.49
N SER A 625 -30.73 -11.64 -19.04
CA SER A 625 -30.50 -13.10 -19.07
C SER A 625 -29.20 -13.53 -19.76
N GLY A 626 -28.76 -12.76 -20.75
CA GLY A 626 -27.50 -12.97 -21.50
C GLY A 626 -26.32 -12.17 -21.03
N VAL A 627 -26.49 -11.30 -20.03
CA VAL A 627 -25.42 -10.45 -19.52
C VAL A 627 -24.50 -11.25 -18.60
N ARG A 628 -23.22 -11.20 -18.90
CA ARG A 628 -22.15 -11.79 -18.07
C ARG A 628 -21.03 -10.78 -17.92
N GLY A 629 -20.48 -10.68 -16.73
CA GLY A 629 -19.32 -9.84 -16.47
C GLY A 629 -19.09 -9.62 -14.97
N ASP A 630 -17.83 -9.41 -14.63
CA ASP A 630 -17.36 -9.12 -13.27
C ASP A 630 -16.70 -7.75 -13.15
N ALA A 631 -16.71 -6.95 -14.24
CA ALA A 631 -16.25 -5.57 -14.31
C ALA A 631 -17.31 -4.72 -15.02
N LEU A 632 -18.25 -4.13 -14.27
CA LEU A 632 -19.46 -3.52 -14.79
C LEU A 632 -19.78 -2.18 -14.12
N GLU A 633 -20.31 -1.23 -14.90
CA GLU A 633 -21.12 -0.12 -14.39
C GLU A 633 -22.60 -0.40 -14.72
N ILE A 634 -23.47 -0.32 -13.71
CA ILE A 634 -24.88 -0.64 -13.78
C ILE A 634 -25.69 0.56 -13.27
N ARG A 635 -26.56 1.11 -14.08
CA ARG A 635 -27.49 2.19 -13.70
C ARG A 635 -28.91 1.71 -13.76
N LEU A 636 -29.64 1.89 -12.68
CA LEU A 636 -31.02 1.48 -12.49
C LEU A 636 -31.90 2.64 -12.06
N THR A 637 -33.11 2.71 -12.59
CA THR A 637 -34.18 3.58 -12.08
C THR A 637 -35.45 2.76 -11.91
N PHE A 638 -36.01 2.72 -10.70
CA PHE A 638 -37.18 1.91 -10.37
C PHE A 638 -38.44 2.79 -10.34
N GLU A 639 -39.39 2.57 -11.25
CA GLU A 639 -40.58 3.39 -11.41
C GLU A 639 -41.83 2.64 -10.93
N GLY A 640 -42.74 3.31 -10.22
CA GLY A 640 -44.04 2.77 -9.80
C GLY A 640 -43.93 1.54 -8.89
N VAL A 641 -43.00 1.60 -7.91
CA VAL A 641 -42.75 0.48 -6.99
C VAL A 641 -43.83 0.31 -5.93
N ARG A 642 -44.39 -0.90 -5.85
CA ARG A 642 -45.29 -1.34 -4.79
C ARG A 642 -44.70 -2.46 -3.92
N ALA A 643 -43.55 -3.00 -4.34
CA ALA A 643 -42.81 -3.97 -3.54
C ALA A 643 -42.32 -3.36 -2.23
N ALA A 644 -42.26 -4.16 -1.16
CA ALA A 644 -41.65 -3.76 0.11
C ALA A 644 -40.12 -3.75 -0.01
N ARG A 645 -39.57 -4.77 -0.69
CA ARG A 645 -38.13 -4.89 -0.92
C ARG A 645 -37.85 -5.17 -2.39
N TYR A 646 -36.81 -4.52 -2.94
CA TYR A 646 -36.44 -4.68 -4.33
C TYR A 646 -34.97 -4.26 -4.56
N GLY A 647 -34.36 -4.78 -5.63
CA GLY A 647 -32.98 -4.46 -5.92
C GLY A 647 -32.37 -5.31 -7.04
N LEU A 648 -31.05 -5.49 -6.96
CA LEU A 648 -30.21 -6.13 -7.96
C LEU A 648 -29.32 -7.19 -7.32
N ALA A 649 -29.41 -8.44 -7.77
CA ALA A 649 -28.42 -9.46 -7.51
C ALA A 649 -27.27 -9.33 -8.52
N VAL A 650 -26.07 -9.29 -8.03
CA VAL A 650 -24.80 -9.27 -8.78
C VAL A 650 -23.94 -10.45 -8.36
N ARG A 651 -22.87 -10.72 -9.10
CA ARG A 651 -21.96 -11.85 -8.84
C ARG A 651 -22.75 -13.14 -8.62
N ARG A 652 -23.72 -13.38 -9.51
CA ARG A 652 -24.70 -14.44 -9.41
C ARG A 652 -24.33 -15.60 -10.33
N THR A 653 -24.34 -16.84 -9.78
CA THR A 653 -24.25 -18.07 -10.56
C THR A 653 -25.54 -18.34 -11.34
N PRO A 654 -25.49 -19.09 -12.47
CA PRO A 654 -26.69 -19.40 -13.28
C PRO A 654 -27.83 -20.07 -12.48
N ASP A 655 -27.49 -20.94 -11.55
CA ASP A 655 -28.42 -21.64 -10.64
C ASP A 655 -28.85 -20.80 -9.42
N GLY A 656 -28.17 -19.68 -9.16
CA GLY A 656 -28.43 -18.80 -8.02
C GLY A 656 -27.95 -19.37 -6.68
N GLU A 657 -27.05 -20.34 -6.67
CA GLU A 657 -26.45 -20.86 -5.44
C GLU A 657 -25.53 -19.82 -4.77
N GLU A 658 -24.82 -19.03 -5.59
CA GLU A 658 -24.08 -17.85 -5.13
C GLU A 658 -24.67 -16.60 -5.74
N GLU A 659 -24.88 -15.57 -4.92
CA GLU A 659 -25.28 -14.21 -5.34
C GLU A 659 -25.06 -13.21 -4.20
N THR A 660 -24.80 -11.96 -4.57
CA THR A 660 -24.76 -10.79 -3.66
C THR A 660 -25.93 -9.89 -4.03
N LEU A 661 -26.83 -9.60 -3.07
CA LEU A 661 -28.08 -8.87 -3.34
C LEU A 661 -28.02 -7.45 -2.77
N LEU A 662 -27.86 -6.46 -3.66
CA LEU A 662 -28.07 -5.05 -3.35
C LEU A 662 -29.58 -4.78 -3.32
N ARG A 663 -30.14 -4.29 -2.21
CA ARG A 663 -31.58 -4.07 -2.08
C ARG A 663 -31.92 -2.81 -1.31
N TYR A 664 -33.09 -2.27 -1.60
CA TYR A 664 -33.76 -1.27 -0.80
C TYR A 664 -34.95 -1.87 -0.07
N ASP A 665 -34.97 -1.75 1.26
CA ASP A 665 -36.10 -2.09 2.12
C ASP A 665 -36.91 -0.82 2.38
N ARG A 666 -38.08 -0.75 1.75
CA ARG A 666 -38.98 0.43 1.78
C ARG A 666 -39.67 0.62 3.14
N GLU A 667 -39.97 -0.49 3.82
CA GLU A 667 -40.65 -0.43 5.12
C GLU A 667 -39.68 0.04 6.22
N ARG A 668 -38.44 -0.38 6.14
CA ARG A 668 -37.39 0.01 7.08
C ARG A 668 -36.63 1.27 6.66
N GLU A 669 -36.88 1.77 5.45
CA GLU A 669 -36.14 2.88 4.84
C GLU A 669 -34.63 2.65 4.88
N ARG A 670 -34.17 1.48 4.37
CA ARG A 670 -32.76 1.08 4.41
C ARG A 670 -32.23 0.68 3.04
N LEU A 671 -31.01 1.12 2.73
CA LEU A 671 -30.19 0.54 1.67
C LEU A 671 -29.33 -0.57 2.27
N GLU A 672 -29.35 -1.76 1.68
CA GLU A 672 -28.72 -2.96 2.23
C GLU A 672 -28.02 -3.78 1.16
N VAL A 673 -26.99 -4.52 1.56
CA VAL A 673 -26.42 -5.63 0.81
C VAL A 673 -26.56 -6.92 1.63
N ASP A 674 -27.15 -7.95 1.01
CA ASP A 674 -27.27 -9.28 1.58
C ASP A 674 -26.17 -10.17 0.97
N ARG A 675 -25.25 -10.63 1.83
CA ARG A 675 -24.10 -11.46 1.47
C ARG A 675 -24.21 -12.90 1.95
N GLU A 676 -25.35 -13.32 2.48
CA GLU A 676 -25.53 -14.67 3.04
C GLU A 676 -25.20 -15.80 2.03
N ARG A 677 -25.40 -15.50 0.75
CA ARG A 677 -25.13 -16.42 -0.36
C ARG A 677 -24.03 -15.94 -1.31
N SER A 678 -23.13 -15.03 -0.87
CA SER A 678 -22.12 -14.46 -1.74
C SER A 678 -21.02 -15.46 -2.13
N THR A 679 -20.81 -16.51 -1.34
CA THR A 679 -19.84 -17.57 -1.60
C THR A 679 -20.26 -18.89 -0.93
N ARG A 680 -19.81 -20.01 -1.49
CA ARG A 680 -19.91 -21.35 -0.89
C ARG A 680 -18.62 -21.79 -0.21
N ASP A 681 -17.52 -21.07 -0.42
CA ASP A 681 -16.26 -21.37 0.26
C ASP A 681 -16.33 -20.91 1.73
N PRO A 682 -16.28 -21.83 2.71
CA PRO A 682 -16.35 -21.46 4.11
C PRO A 682 -15.15 -20.62 4.57
N ALA A 683 -14.00 -20.68 3.88
CA ALA A 683 -12.82 -19.90 4.19
C ALA A 683 -12.93 -18.43 3.72
N GLU A 684 -13.76 -18.18 2.71
CA GLU A 684 -14.04 -16.84 2.14
C GLU A 684 -15.43 -16.32 2.55
N ARG A 685 -16.13 -17.07 3.43
CA ARG A 685 -17.50 -16.73 3.79
C ARG A 685 -17.57 -15.52 4.70
N ILE A 686 -17.93 -14.43 4.09
CA ILE A 686 -18.29 -13.17 4.75
C ILE A 686 -19.81 -13.07 4.63
N GLY A 687 -20.52 -13.47 5.66
CA GLY A 687 -21.99 -13.50 5.67
C GLY A 687 -22.58 -12.21 6.22
N GLY A 688 -23.93 -12.23 6.29
CA GLY A 688 -24.69 -11.18 6.92
C GLY A 688 -25.25 -10.13 5.96
N VAL A 689 -26.05 -9.25 6.54
CA VAL A 689 -26.66 -8.10 5.86
C VAL A 689 -26.01 -6.84 6.40
N GLN A 690 -25.34 -6.09 5.53
CA GLN A 690 -24.82 -4.76 5.82
C GLN A 690 -25.79 -3.71 5.29
N GLY A 691 -25.77 -2.50 5.83
CA GLY A 691 -26.56 -1.40 5.33
C GLY A 691 -27.03 -0.44 6.40
N GLY A 692 -27.61 0.69 5.97
CA GLY A 692 -28.04 1.77 6.86
C GLY A 692 -29.30 2.47 6.39
N GLY A 693 -29.74 3.42 7.21
CA GLY A 693 -30.93 4.23 6.96
C GLY A 693 -30.79 5.07 5.69
N PHE A 694 -31.80 5.00 4.82
CA PHE A 694 -31.88 5.82 3.62
C PHE A 694 -33.35 6.11 3.28
N ARG A 695 -33.79 7.36 3.45
CA ARG A 695 -35.16 7.79 3.12
C ARG A 695 -35.23 8.33 1.70
N LEU A 696 -36.14 7.79 0.90
CA LEU A 696 -36.37 8.29 -0.46
C LEU A 696 -37.15 9.62 -0.49
N GLU A 697 -37.93 9.92 0.57
CA GLU A 697 -38.67 11.19 0.67
C GLU A 697 -39.58 11.48 -0.54
N GLY A 698 -40.17 10.42 -1.11
CA GLY A 698 -40.98 10.51 -2.31
C GLY A 698 -40.21 10.49 -3.65
N GLU A 699 -38.90 10.49 -3.61
CA GLU A 699 -38.09 10.33 -4.84
C GLU A 699 -38.14 8.89 -5.37
N THR A 700 -37.94 8.77 -6.67
CA THR A 700 -37.70 7.48 -7.32
C THR A 700 -36.29 6.99 -6.96
N LEU A 701 -36.15 5.71 -6.61
CA LEU A 701 -34.82 5.12 -6.38
C LEU A 701 -34.02 5.04 -7.68
N ARG A 702 -32.88 5.69 -7.69
CA ARG A 702 -31.84 5.57 -8.70
C ARG A 702 -30.61 4.94 -8.06
N LEU A 703 -30.14 3.82 -8.61
CA LEU A 703 -28.93 3.15 -8.18
C LEU A 703 -27.89 3.21 -9.28
N THR A 704 -26.67 3.57 -8.92
CA THR A 704 -25.49 3.35 -9.76
C THR A 704 -24.58 2.38 -9.01
N ALA A 705 -24.40 1.18 -9.56
CA ALA A 705 -23.55 0.16 -8.98
C ALA A 705 -22.32 -0.09 -9.87
N TYR A 706 -21.16 -0.17 -9.24
CA TYR A 706 -19.91 -0.60 -9.85
C TYR A 706 -19.53 -1.96 -9.29
N VAL A 707 -19.41 -2.94 -10.16
CA VAL A 707 -18.96 -4.30 -9.82
C VAL A 707 -17.59 -4.47 -10.42
N ASP A 708 -16.58 -4.74 -9.60
CA ASP A 708 -15.20 -4.99 -10.04
C ASP A 708 -14.63 -6.18 -9.28
N ARG A 709 -15.01 -7.37 -9.78
CA ARG A 709 -14.60 -8.66 -9.21
C ARG A 709 -15.02 -8.82 -7.75
N SER A 710 -14.11 -8.59 -6.79
CA SER A 710 -14.46 -8.66 -5.36
C SER A 710 -15.06 -7.37 -4.82
N MET A 711 -14.92 -6.23 -5.52
CA MET A 711 -15.42 -4.94 -5.05
C MET A 711 -16.79 -4.63 -5.62
N ILE A 712 -17.67 -4.13 -4.79
CA ILE A 712 -18.98 -3.62 -5.18
C ILE A 712 -19.20 -2.29 -4.47
N GLU A 713 -19.40 -1.24 -5.25
CA GLU A 713 -19.83 0.06 -4.75
C GLU A 713 -21.19 0.43 -5.34
N CYS A 714 -22.13 0.82 -4.51
CA CYS A 714 -23.48 1.22 -4.90
C CYS A 714 -23.80 2.61 -4.38
N TYR A 715 -24.26 3.50 -5.25
CA TYR A 715 -24.64 4.87 -4.93
C TYR A 715 -26.12 5.08 -5.18
N ALA A 716 -26.84 5.57 -4.15
CA ALA A 716 -28.27 5.80 -4.22
C ALA A 716 -28.60 7.29 -4.23
N ASN A 717 -29.28 7.75 -5.28
CA ASN A 717 -29.80 9.12 -5.45
C ASN A 717 -28.77 10.25 -5.22
N GLU A 718 -27.46 9.98 -5.42
CA GLU A 718 -26.36 10.91 -5.16
C GLU A 718 -26.30 11.37 -3.68
N ARG A 719 -26.81 10.57 -2.75
CA ARG A 719 -26.96 10.93 -1.32
C ARG A 719 -26.31 9.96 -0.36
N ILE A 720 -26.14 8.70 -0.74
CA ILE A 720 -25.56 7.67 0.12
C ILE A 720 -24.85 6.62 -0.70
N GLY A 721 -23.72 6.12 -0.18
CA GLY A 721 -22.98 4.99 -0.68
C GLY A 721 -23.23 3.72 0.09
N LEU A 722 -22.93 2.59 -0.54
CA LEU A 722 -22.83 1.28 0.09
C LEU A 722 -21.70 0.54 -0.60
N THR A 723 -20.57 0.41 0.09
CA THR A 723 -19.38 -0.30 -0.37
C THR A 723 -19.27 -1.64 0.32
N THR A 724 -18.97 -2.70 -0.43
CA THR A 724 -18.84 -4.05 0.12
C THR A 724 -17.86 -4.91 -0.66
N ARG A 725 -17.48 -6.03 -0.07
CA ARG A 725 -16.65 -7.08 -0.69
C ARG A 725 -17.43 -8.38 -0.86
N THR A 726 -17.09 -9.11 -1.91
CA THR A 726 -17.64 -10.43 -2.20
C THR A 726 -16.59 -11.32 -2.87
N TYR A 727 -16.54 -12.59 -2.47
CA TYR A 727 -15.55 -13.55 -2.96
C TYR A 727 -16.23 -14.84 -3.43
N PRO A 728 -16.97 -14.83 -4.56
CA PRO A 728 -17.64 -16.02 -5.06
C PRO A 728 -16.67 -17.18 -5.29
N SER A 729 -17.00 -18.37 -4.85
CA SER A 729 -16.15 -19.55 -5.03
C SER A 729 -16.15 -20.08 -6.47
N ARG A 730 -17.24 -19.79 -7.21
CA ARG A 730 -17.44 -20.25 -8.58
C ARG A 730 -17.01 -19.23 -9.61
N GLY A 731 -16.37 -19.69 -10.68
CA GLY A 731 -15.91 -18.84 -11.80
C GLY A 731 -17.05 -18.31 -12.70
N ASP A 732 -18.24 -18.94 -12.65
CA ASP A 732 -19.45 -18.55 -13.38
C ASP A 732 -20.41 -17.66 -12.56
N ALA A 733 -19.94 -17.11 -11.44
CA ALA A 733 -20.64 -16.11 -10.64
C ALA A 733 -20.47 -14.71 -11.27
N ASP A 734 -20.94 -14.52 -12.48
CA ASP A 734 -20.83 -13.30 -13.29
C ASP A 734 -22.16 -12.78 -13.84
N GLY A 735 -23.28 -13.40 -13.44
CA GLY A 735 -24.63 -13.04 -13.85
C GLY A 735 -25.25 -11.94 -12.99
N LEU A 736 -26.34 -11.39 -13.53
CA LEU A 736 -27.18 -10.34 -12.92
C LEU A 736 -28.64 -10.76 -12.87
N ARG A 737 -29.38 -10.28 -11.84
CA ARG A 737 -30.84 -10.45 -11.77
C ARG A 737 -31.47 -9.33 -10.97
N LEU A 738 -32.52 -8.72 -11.49
CA LEU A 738 -33.42 -7.88 -10.71
C LEU A 738 -34.34 -8.74 -9.84
N TRP A 739 -34.55 -8.29 -8.63
CA TRP A 739 -35.39 -8.96 -7.64
C TRP A 739 -36.35 -7.98 -6.96
N ALA A 740 -37.56 -8.45 -6.69
CA ALA A 740 -38.56 -7.73 -5.87
C ALA A 740 -39.53 -8.71 -5.25
N ASP A 741 -40.06 -8.38 -4.07
CA ASP A 741 -41.12 -9.16 -3.37
C ASP A 741 -42.52 -8.67 -3.72
N GLY A 742 -42.68 -7.77 -4.68
CA GLY A 742 -43.96 -7.24 -5.13
C GLY A 742 -43.84 -6.54 -6.50
N PRO A 743 -44.93 -5.92 -6.98
CA PRO A 743 -44.96 -5.32 -8.32
C PRO A 743 -44.08 -4.07 -8.45
N ILE A 744 -43.45 -3.95 -9.63
CA ILE A 744 -42.74 -2.76 -10.12
C ILE A 744 -43.30 -2.46 -11.51
N ASP A 745 -43.70 -1.21 -11.79
CA ASP A 745 -44.29 -0.84 -13.08
C ASP A 745 -43.23 -0.85 -14.18
N ALA A 746 -42.07 -0.27 -13.91
CA ALA A 746 -40.96 -0.31 -14.85
C ALA A 746 -39.60 -0.18 -14.13
N VAL A 747 -38.58 -0.77 -14.75
CA VAL A 747 -37.17 -0.55 -14.41
C VAL A 747 -36.46 -0.08 -15.69
N ARG A 748 -35.76 1.05 -15.60
CA ARG A 748 -34.81 1.48 -16.62
C ARG A 748 -33.45 0.95 -16.26
N ILE A 749 -32.75 0.39 -17.25
CA ILE A 749 -31.44 -0.29 -17.08
C ILE A 749 -30.48 0.22 -18.15
N ASP A 750 -29.31 0.64 -17.70
CA ASP A 750 -28.15 0.90 -18.56
C ASP A 750 -26.94 0.17 -17.96
N ILE A 751 -26.25 -0.66 -18.75
CA ILE A 751 -25.08 -1.44 -18.31
C ILE A 751 -23.93 -1.30 -19.29
N TRP A 752 -22.74 -1.04 -18.77
CA TRP A 752 -21.50 -1.01 -19.53
C TRP A 752 -20.48 -1.99 -18.92
N GLU A 753 -19.73 -2.60 -19.80
CA GLU A 753 -18.47 -3.27 -19.45
C GLU A 753 -17.44 -2.21 -19.10
N MET A 754 -16.62 -2.47 -18.07
CA MET A 754 -15.57 -1.54 -17.65
C MET A 754 -14.19 -2.08 -18.02
N THR A 755 -13.33 -1.16 -18.49
CA THR A 755 -11.93 -1.47 -18.82
C THR A 755 -11.01 -1.19 -17.64
N PRO A 756 -9.82 -1.82 -17.58
CA PRO A 756 -8.87 -1.58 -16.50
C PRO A 756 -8.41 -0.13 -16.39
N ALA A 757 -8.22 0.35 -15.16
CA ALA A 757 -7.73 1.71 -14.89
C ALA A 757 -6.23 1.86 -15.15
N PHE A 758 -5.43 0.79 -15.03
CA PHE A 758 -3.99 0.84 -15.26
C PHE A 758 -3.65 0.52 -16.71
N THR A 759 -2.90 1.43 -17.36
CA THR A 759 -2.56 1.37 -18.79
C THR A 759 -1.06 1.46 -19.03
N ASP A 760 -0.61 0.88 -20.15
CA ASP A 760 0.79 0.89 -20.58
C ASP A 760 1.23 2.22 -21.21
N GLN A 761 0.29 3.08 -21.61
CA GLN A 761 0.58 4.27 -22.41
C GLN A 761 0.18 5.55 -21.66
N ARG A 762 1.02 6.58 -21.78
CA ARG A 762 0.55 7.94 -21.55
C ARG A 762 -0.53 8.23 -22.60
N LEU A 763 -1.65 8.78 -22.17
CA LEU A 763 -2.64 9.28 -23.11
C LEU A 763 -1.94 10.30 -24.03
N PRO A 764 -2.15 10.28 -25.35
CA PRO A 764 -1.59 11.29 -26.22
C PRO A 764 -2.02 12.67 -25.70
N ALA A 765 -1.05 13.57 -25.54
CA ALA A 765 -1.34 14.94 -25.15
C ALA A 765 -2.44 15.46 -26.08
N ARG A 766 -3.55 15.94 -25.55
CA ARG A 766 -4.62 16.56 -26.36
C ARG A 766 -3.96 17.69 -27.11
N GLY A 767 -3.78 17.51 -28.43
CA GLY A 767 -3.45 18.63 -29.30
C GLY A 767 -4.47 19.72 -29.04
N ASN A 768 -3.97 20.95 -28.81
CA ASN A 768 -4.79 22.14 -28.71
C ASN A 768 -5.78 22.14 -29.88
N GLN A 769 -7.00 21.68 -29.66
CA GLN A 769 -8.12 22.08 -30.49
C GLN A 769 -8.53 23.43 -29.92
N GLU A 770 -7.98 24.48 -30.53
CA GLU A 770 -8.54 25.84 -30.44
C GLU A 770 -10.00 25.82 -30.93
N PRO A 771 -10.82 26.76 -30.41
CA PRO A 771 -12.27 26.71 -30.31
C PRO A 771 -13.04 26.62 -31.60
#